data_e8aaf8d68798e0c54b3fa6b2ad394b90
#
_entry.id   e8aaf8d68798e0c54b3fa6b2ad394b90
#
_cell.length_a   1.000
_cell.length_b   1.000
_cell.length_c   1.000
_cell.angle_alpha   90.00
_cell.angle_beta   90.00
_cell.angle_gamma   90.00
#
_symmetry.space_group_name_H-M   'P 1'
#
loop_
_entity.id
_entity.type
_entity.pdbx_description
1 polymer ?
#
loop_
_entity_poly.entity_id
_entity_poly.type
_entity_poly.pdbx_seq_one_letter_code
_entity_poly.pdbx_strand_id
1 'polypeptide(L)'
;MTLTTLFPQCQDLQTQVEAILQLLQQEPTLRSQQDGSVVQSSLRKAIAPTFEIVFAGAFSAGKSMLINALLERELLYSAEGHATGTECKIAFAKNGEERVVLTFLSEVEVREQVQALSQLIGQVAPTNINQIEALKQVQTLTLAVIEQEGGKSKSKRAKDADALNLLIEGFINNRDRISSVANATYSMDDFGFENLKKAADYARRGANSAVLKRVEYYCHHPLLEDGNVIIDTPGIDAPVKKDAALTFEKIQHPDTSAVVFVLKTAATGELTSEETELSEKMQGNLGIRDRVFYVFNRIDETWTNDQLRDRLQNTINTQFRNSSKIYKTSGLLGFYGSQIKNTSTSDRFGLDSVFAESIKSVGGQEGTPQFVNEFNSYCLVSGKLDIIKFPIPYSVLETNVKNEKYVRLLSGLGTGLIGQLIKDSGIEEFRTAITRYLTTEKRPLLFADLADDLQPICIALRQSYLEAWLHLESQPRDIEAIKSQELQKLSRDLKEIGDRLYEDIAKEVNVAVASDHNELLEADYLRLKGKMVMRLDELIAGFSVAMVHQRAQASHRRNSVVPVMGILTEGFYLLANELEDVLVECSKEIVTNFFQNLIEKIKKTDYYLELYRLLGNDGGTESYLQSLMVKASDALVNEAKIECDRYVRERPSFYAEGTAGFWQLQQTLFQACRGYDYQSMIESEPAIRQLLKLDFEFKVKDTVIRTFRQTINQTLNTHLLAGAAKQGDEILQQYDRARAYLAQTLEKEAQAKIDHNRRLQGDIKQNIDAYNAAVSSINACLEAMQLSRKKLPVISESDLSVVIPTVAIDVIDAESVVIDEAINSEN
;
A
#
# COMPACT_ATOMS: atom_id res chain seq x y z
N MET A 1 2.76 -5.40 21.39
CA MET A 1 2.77 -4.09 22.12
C MET A 1 1.57 -3.31 21.63
N THR A 2 0.68 -2.91 22.52
CA THR A 2 -0.51 -2.15 22.16
C THR A 2 -0.17 -0.71 21.74
N LEU A 3 -1.05 -0.05 20.99
CA LEU A 3 -0.90 1.36 20.57
C LEU A 3 -0.55 2.25 21.77
N THR A 4 -1.24 2.07 22.89
CA THR A 4 -1.07 2.81 24.14
C THR A 4 0.28 2.61 24.80
N THR A 5 0.91 1.44 24.64
CA THR A 5 2.25 1.18 25.18
C THR A 5 3.36 1.75 24.30
N LEU A 6 3.17 1.81 22.99
CA LEU A 6 4.13 2.39 22.05
C LEU A 6 4.01 3.91 21.95
N PHE A 7 2.79 4.42 22.01
CA PHE A 7 2.47 5.84 21.84
C PHE A 7 1.46 6.28 22.92
N PRO A 8 1.91 6.51 24.16
CA PRO A 8 1.02 6.92 25.26
C PRO A 8 0.28 8.23 24.97
N GLN A 9 0.84 9.09 24.10
CA GLN A 9 0.21 10.33 23.66
C GLN A 9 -1.09 10.10 22.85
N CYS A 10 -1.30 8.90 22.32
CA CYS A 10 -2.49 8.55 21.55
C CYS A 10 -3.56 7.83 22.38
N GLN A 11 -3.40 7.76 23.70
CA GLN A 11 -4.33 7.04 24.58
C GLN A 11 -5.76 7.60 24.50
N ASP A 12 -5.89 8.91 24.45
CA ASP A 12 -7.17 9.62 24.47
C ASP A 12 -7.66 10.03 23.07
N LEU A 13 -7.00 9.53 21.99
CA LEU A 13 -7.29 9.95 20.62
C LEU A 13 -8.77 9.81 20.28
N GLN A 14 -9.41 8.70 20.66
CA GLN A 14 -10.83 8.47 20.40
C GLN A 14 -11.69 9.57 21.04
N THR A 15 -11.47 9.82 22.32
CA THR A 15 -12.21 10.83 23.09
C THR A 15 -12.03 12.23 22.47
N GLN A 16 -10.81 12.55 22.05
CA GLN A 16 -10.52 13.87 21.49
C GLN A 16 -11.13 14.06 20.09
N VAL A 17 -11.09 13.05 19.24
CA VAL A 17 -11.76 13.09 17.91
C VAL A 17 -13.28 13.15 18.08
N GLU A 18 -13.84 12.37 19.01
CA GLU A 18 -15.27 12.43 19.31
C GLU A 18 -15.68 13.84 19.86
N ALA A 19 -14.80 14.49 20.61
CA ALA A 19 -15.04 15.87 21.08
C ALA A 19 -15.10 16.85 19.90
N ILE A 20 -14.20 16.75 18.90
CA ILE A 20 -14.25 17.55 17.68
C ILE A 20 -15.58 17.30 16.92
N LEU A 21 -15.98 16.04 16.79
CA LEU A 21 -17.24 15.70 16.10
C LEU A 21 -18.49 16.20 16.88
N GLN A 22 -18.43 16.22 18.21
CA GLN A 22 -19.50 16.83 19.03
C GLN A 22 -19.58 18.34 18.82
N LEU A 23 -18.44 19.04 18.77
CA LEU A 23 -18.40 20.46 18.43
C LEU A 23 -18.98 20.72 17.04
N LEU A 24 -18.67 19.87 16.05
CA LEU A 24 -19.26 19.97 14.71
C LEU A 24 -20.80 19.78 14.74
N GLN A 25 -21.29 18.87 15.57
CA GLN A 25 -22.75 18.65 15.70
C GLN A 25 -23.50 19.82 16.35
N GLN A 26 -22.79 20.60 17.19
CA GLN A 26 -23.33 21.79 17.83
C GLN A 26 -23.43 22.99 16.87
N GLU A 27 -22.73 22.95 15.73
CA GLU A 27 -22.72 23.99 14.71
C GLU A 27 -23.65 23.63 13.53
N PRO A 28 -24.90 24.13 13.50
CA PRO A 28 -25.90 23.69 12.52
C PRO A 28 -25.51 23.95 11.06
N THR A 29 -24.77 25.01 10.82
CA THR A 29 -24.31 25.42 9.49
C THR A 29 -23.24 24.48 8.96
N LEU A 30 -22.28 24.08 9.81
CA LEU A 30 -21.18 23.17 9.45
C LEU A 30 -21.63 21.72 9.35
N ARG A 31 -22.62 21.33 10.17
CA ARG A 31 -23.19 19.97 10.16
C ARG A 31 -23.76 19.55 8.80
N SER A 32 -24.30 20.49 8.05
CA SER A 32 -24.87 20.24 6.71
C SER A 32 -23.81 20.17 5.60
N GLN A 33 -22.62 20.72 5.84
CA GLN A 33 -21.55 20.83 4.85
C GLN A 33 -20.42 19.80 5.04
N GLN A 34 -20.24 19.29 6.28
CA GLN A 34 -19.16 18.40 6.62
C GLN A 34 -19.68 17.02 7.04
N ASP A 35 -19.17 15.97 6.41
CA ASP A 35 -19.53 14.59 6.73
C ASP A 35 -18.57 14.00 7.78
N GLY A 36 -19.01 13.98 9.04
CA GLY A 36 -18.25 13.36 10.14
C GLY A 36 -18.16 11.83 10.05
N SER A 37 -18.89 11.17 9.16
CA SER A 37 -18.86 9.71 9.03
C SER A 37 -17.53 9.20 8.46
N VAL A 38 -16.92 9.97 7.58
CA VAL A 38 -15.58 9.69 7.02
C VAL A 38 -14.54 9.67 8.14
N VAL A 39 -14.53 10.71 8.98
CA VAL A 39 -13.65 10.81 10.15
C VAL A 39 -13.85 9.64 11.11
N GLN A 40 -15.10 9.26 11.40
CA GLN A 40 -15.38 8.09 12.24
C GLN A 40 -14.83 6.79 11.62
N SER A 41 -14.92 6.64 10.31
CA SER A 41 -14.34 5.49 9.60
C SER A 41 -12.82 5.46 9.74
N SER A 42 -12.14 6.58 9.51
CA SER A 42 -10.70 6.71 9.63
C SER A 42 -10.21 6.57 11.07
N LEU A 43 -10.98 7.09 12.03
CA LEU A 43 -10.71 6.90 13.46
C LEU A 43 -10.76 5.41 13.84
N ARG A 44 -11.78 4.67 13.42
CA ARG A 44 -11.85 3.22 13.66
C ARG A 44 -10.65 2.49 13.08
N LYS A 45 -10.24 2.85 11.87
CA LYS A 45 -9.05 2.27 11.23
C LYS A 45 -7.76 2.62 11.99
N ALA A 46 -7.63 3.84 12.50
CA ALA A 46 -6.46 4.27 13.26
C ALA A 46 -6.36 3.59 14.64
N ILE A 47 -7.48 3.46 15.36
CA ILE A 47 -7.52 2.87 16.71
C ILE A 47 -7.46 1.34 16.65
N ALA A 48 -8.24 0.73 15.78
CA ALA A 48 -8.32 -0.72 15.60
C ALA A 48 -7.95 -1.08 14.14
N PRO A 49 -6.68 -0.89 13.76
CA PRO A 49 -6.25 -1.16 12.40
C PRO A 49 -6.33 -2.65 12.10
N THR A 50 -6.63 -2.98 10.85
CA THR A 50 -6.44 -4.32 10.32
C THR A 50 -5.34 -4.25 9.28
N PHE A 51 -4.18 -4.85 9.60
CA PHE A 51 -3.04 -4.93 8.69
C PHE A 51 -2.99 -6.32 8.06
N GLU A 52 -3.51 -6.46 6.85
CA GLU A 52 -3.43 -7.72 6.13
C GLU A 52 -2.01 -7.95 5.60
N ILE A 53 -1.40 -9.05 6.04
CA ILE A 53 -0.09 -9.54 5.61
C ILE A 53 -0.32 -10.76 4.72
N VAL A 54 -0.21 -10.57 3.41
CA VAL A 54 -0.51 -11.61 2.41
C VAL A 54 0.76 -12.38 2.09
N PHE A 55 0.76 -13.69 2.32
CA PHE A 55 1.85 -14.59 1.94
C PHE A 55 1.56 -15.18 0.56
N ALA A 56 2.42 -14.87 -0.40
CA ALA A 56 2.35 -15.33 -1.78
C ALA A 56 3.64 -16.05 -2.19
N GLY A 57 3.55 -16.92 -3.18
CA GLY A 57 4.70 -17.67 -3.70
C GLY A 57 4.31 -19.04 -4.20
N ALA A 58 5.25 -19.76 -4.82
CA ALA A 58 5.03 -21.11 -5.31
C ALA A 58 4.61 -22.08 -4.19
N PHE A 59 3.94 -23.14 -4.57
CA PHE A 59 3.45 -24.15 -3.63
C PHE A 59 4.55 -24.71 -2.72
N SER A 60 5.70 -25.04 -3.30
CA SER A 60 6.84 -25.64 -2.57
C SER A 60 7.76 -24.62 -1.90
N ALA A 61 7.45 -23.32 -1.93
CA ALA A 61 8.28 -22.28 -1.32
C ALA A 61 8.30 -22.32 0.23
N GLY A 62 7.36 -23.05 0.84
CA GLY A 62 7.29 -23.22 2.29
C GLY A 62 6.57 -22.09 3.02
N LYS A 63 5.58 -21.45 2.38
CA LYS A 63 4.74 -20.39 2.97
C LYS A 63 4.17 -20.79 4.33
N SER A 64 3.42 -21.88 4.38
CA SER A 64 2.76 -22.35 5.60
C SER A 64 3.75 -22.69 6.73
N MET A 65 4.92 -23.29 6.40
CA MET A 65 5.98 -23.52 7.38
C MET A 65 6.59 -22.21 7.89
N LEU A 66 6.78 -21.23 7.02
CA LEU A 66 7.25 -19.89 7.39
C LEU A 66 6.26 -19.20 8.33
N ILE A 67 4.96 -19.27 8.03
CA ILE A 67 3.89 -18.72 8.88
C ILE A 67 3.88 -19.43 10.24
N ASN A 68 3.94 -20.77 10.26
CA ASN A 68 4.02 -21.53 11.52
C ASN A 68 5.25 -21.13 12.35
N ALA A 69 6.40 -20.88 11.71
CA ALA A 69 7.62 -20.42 12.37
C ALA A 69 7.46 -19.00 12.94
N LEU A 70 6.80 -18.10 12.21
CA LEU A 70 6.52 -16.75 12.70
C LEU A 70 5.59 -16.74 13.90
N LEU A 71 4.61 -17.65 13.92
CA LEU A 71 3.62 -17.77 15.00
C LEU A 71 4.06 -18.73 16.10
N GLU A 72 5.20 -19.41 15.93
CA GLU A 72 5.72 -20.44 16.86
C GLU A 72 4.67 -21.54 17.18
N ARG A 73 3.71 -21.74 16.26
CA ARG A 73 2.57 -22.67 16.42
C ARG A 73 2.28 -23.38 15.11
N GLU A 74 1.90 -24.64 15.18
CA GLU A 74 1.51 -25.43 14.02
C GLU A 74 0.01 -25.28 13.76
N LEU A 75 -0.35 -24.26 12.97
CA LEU A 75 -1.72 -23.99 12.53
C LEU A 75 -1.97 -24.42 11.09
N LEU A 76 -0.94 -24.27 10.24
CA LEU A 76 -1.04 -24.54 8.81
C LEU A 76 -0.29 -25.83 8.46
N TYR A 77 -0.84 -26.58 7.52
CA TYR A 77 -0.19 -27.79 7.02
C TYR A 77 0.95 -27.46 6.05
N SER A 78 2.08 -28.13 6.22
CA SER A 78 3.31 -27.86 5.46
C SER A 78 3.91 -29.10 4.79
N ALA A 79 3.10 -30.10 4.42
CA ALA A 79 3.62 -31.29 3.72
C ALA A 79 3.75 -31.06 2.21
N GLU A 80 4.77 -31.66 1.62
CA GLU A 80 4.97 -31.67 0.16
C GLU A 80 3.88 -32.52 -0.51
N GLY A 81 3.14 -31.96 -1.48
CA GLY A 81 2.32 -32.71 -2.40
C GLY A 81 0.85 -32.36 -2.53
N HIS A 82 0.26 -31.52 -1.69
CA HIS A 82 -1.16 -31.19 -1.81
C HIS A 82 -1.37 -29.67 -1.89
N ALA A 83 -1.92 -29.24 -3.03
CA ALA A 83 -2.30 -27.84 -3.24
C ALA A 83 -3.53 -27.55 -2.36
N THR A 84 -3.36 -26.69 -1.34
CA THR A 84 -4.49 -26.11 -0.64
C THR A 84 -5.01 -24.94 -1.46
N GLY A 85 -6.12 -25.14 -2.18
CA GLY A 85 -6.89 -24.03 -2.78
C GLY A 85 -7.65 -23.20 -1.75
N THR A 86 -7.37 -23.39 -0.46
CA THR A 86 -8.08 -22.80 0.67
C THR A 86 -7.33 -21.58 1.17
N GLU A 87 -7.99 -20.42 1.19
CA GLU A 87 -7.48 -19.22 1.86
C GLU A 87 -7.49 -19.45 3.38
N CYS A 88 -6.33 -19.28 4.02
CA CYS A 88 -6.24 -19.30 5.47
C CYS A 88 -5.98 -17.90 6.01
N LYS A 89 -6.87 -17.45 6.90
CA LYS A 89 -6.76 -16.19 7.61
C LYS A 89 -6.43 -16.44 9.08
N ILE A 90 -5.44 -15.78 9.61
CA ILE A 90 -5.02 -15.90 11.01
C ILE A 90 -5.06 -14.52 11.63
N ALA A 91 -5.88 -14.37 12.67
CA ALA A 91 -6.12 -13.12 13.36
C ALA A 91 -5.94 -13.28 14.89
N PHE A 92 -5.88 -12.15 15.58
CA PHE A 92 -5.70 -12.12 17.03
C PHE A 92 -6.97 -12.57 17.77
N ALA A 93 -6.76 -13.36 18.81
CA ALA A 93 -7.73 -13.60 19.89
C ALA A 93 -7.05 -13.41 21.25
N LYS A 94 -7.83 -13.01 22.25
CA LYS A 94 -7.34 -12.98 23.63
C LYS A 94 -7.08 -14.41 24.12
N ASN A 95 -6.20 -14.50 25.10
CA ASN A 95 -5.91 -15.80 25.71
C ASN A 95 -7.21 -16.41 26.30
N GLY A 96 -7.52 -17.63 25.93
CA GLY A 96 -8.76 -18.33 26.32
C GLY A 96 -9.95 -18.10 25.38
N GLU A 97 -9.87 -17.20 24.38
CA GLU A 97 -10.91 -16.94 23.37
C GLU A 97 -10.52 -17.48 21.97
N GLU A 98 -9.55 -18.38 21.94
CA GLU A 98 -9.06 -18.97 20.69
C GLU A 98 -10.15 -19.80 20.01
N ARG A 99 -10.33 -19.63 18.72
CA ARG A 99 -11.34 -20.31 17.93
C ARG A 99 -10.95 -20.47 16.47
N VAL A 100 -11.62 -21.37 15.78
CA VAL A 100 -11.54 -21.51 14.33
C VAL A 100 -12.93 -21.38 13.72
N VAL A 101 -12.97 -20.81 12.51
CA VAL A 101 -14.19 -20.72 11.70
C VAL A 101 -13.87 -21.35 10.34
N LEU A 102 -14.69 -22.32 9.94
CA LEU A 102 -14.53 -23.06 8.69
C LEU A 102 -15.66 -22.68 7.73
N THR A 103 -15.32 -22.22 6.55
CA THR A 103 -16.27 -21.92 5.49
C THR A 103 -16.10 -22.94 4.37
N PHE A 104 -17.17 -23.66 4.06
CA PHE A 104 -17.19 -24.65 3.01
C PHE A 104 -17.49 -24.05 1.64
N LEU A 105 -17.03 -24.71 0.60
CA LEU A 105 -17.48 -24.47 -0.76
C LEU A 105 -19.00 -24.82 -0.87
N SER A 106 -19.71 -24.10 -1.71
CA SER A 106 -21.07 -24.50 -2.11
C SER A 106 -21.03 -25.67 -3.09
N GLU A 107 -22.13 -26.40 -3.22
CA GLU A 107 -22.25 -27.48 -4.22
C GLU A 107 -21.99 -26.99 -5.65
N VAL A 108 -22.35 -25.72 -5.95
CA VAL A 108 -22.09 -25.10 -7.23
C VAL A 108 -20.59 -24.99 -7.48
N GLU A 109 -19.84 -24.47 -6.50
CA GLU A 109 -18.39 -24.32 -6.58
C GLU A 109 -17.67 -25.66 -6.66
N VAL A 110 -18.11 -26.67 -5.89
CA VAL A 110 -17.58 -28.04 -5.96
C VAL A 110 -17.81 -28.62 -7.36
N ARG A 111 -19.00 -28.44 -7.94
CA ARG A 111 -19.29 -28.91 -9.30
C ARG A 111 -18.40 -28.28 -10.34
N GLU A 112 -18.21 -26.97 -10.27
CA GLU A 112 -17.31 -26.23 -11.18
C GLU A 112 -15.86 -26.75 -11.07
N GLN A 113 -15.37 -26.98 -9.87
CA GLN A 113 -14.02 -27.50 -9.65
C GLN A 113 -13.88 -28.94 -10.13
N VAL A 114 -14.85 -29.82 -9.83
CA VAL A 114 -14.88 -31.21 -10.33
C VAL A 114 -14.86 -31.22 -11.86
N GLN A 115 -15.64 -30.34 -12.50
CA GLN A 115 -15.67 -30.22 -13.94
C GLN A 115 -14.33 -29.74 -14.51
N ALA A 116 -13.74 -28.71 -13.92
CA ALA A 116 -12.45 -28.17 -14.37
C ALA A 116 -11.31 -29.20 -14.23
N LEU A 117 -11.21 -29.87 -13.08
CA LEU A 117 -10.17 -30.86 -12.83
C LEU A 117 -10.37 -32.13 -13.70
N SER A 118 -11.63 -32.56 -13.92
CA SER A 118 -11.91 -33.68 -14.81
C SER A 118 -11.45 -33.40 -16.24
N GLN A 119 -11.67 -32.18 -16.75
CA GLN A 119 -11.20 -31.78 -18.08
C GLN A 119 -9.67 -31.81 -18.18
N LEU A 120 -8.95 -31.35 -17.13
CA LEU A 120 -7.48 -31.35 -17.12
C LEU A 120 -6.87 -32.75 -17.21
N ILE A 121 -7.52 -33.75 -16.64
CA ILE A 121 -7.07 -35.16 -16.71
C ILE A 121 -7.66 -35.92 -17.90
N GLY A 122 -8.51 -35.27 -18.75
CA GLY A 122 -9.14 -35.89 -19.92
C GLY A 122 -10.30 -36.82 -19.58
N GLN A 123 -10.98 -36.57 -18.46
CA GLN A 123 -12.15 -37.36 -18.03
C GLN A 123 -13.43 -36.53 -18.15
N VAL A 124 -14.56 -37.21 -18.25
CA VAL A 124 -15.89 -36.61 -18.31
C VAL A 124 -16.39 -36.39 -16.87
N ALA A 125 -16.70 -35.18 -16.53
CA ALA A 125 -17.27 -34.84 -15.21
C ALA A 125 -18.71 -35.36 -15.10
N PRO A 126 -19.17 -35.81 -13.92
CA PRO A 126 -20.54 -36.22 -13.71
C PRO A 126 -21.47 -35.01 -13.84
N THR A 127 -22.63 -35.21 -14.51
CA THR A 127 -23.62 -34.13 -14.72
C THR A 127 -24.24 -33.69 -13.39
N ASN A 128 -24.32 -34.59 -12.41
CA ASN A 128 -24.86 -34.32 -11.09
C ASN A 128 -23.93 -34.87 -10.01
N ILE A 129 -23.30 -33.98 -9.26
CA ILE A 129 -22.40 -34.35 -8.14
C ILE A 129 -23.12 -34.99 -6.94
N ASN A 130 -24.45 -34.92 -6.90
CA ASN A 130 -25.22 -35.53 -5.83
C ASN A 130 -25.38 -37.06 -6.01
N GLN A 131 -25.00 -37.63 -7.18
CA GLN A 131 -24.97 -39.04 -7.42
C GLN A 131 -23.63 -39.61 -6.94
N ILE A 132 -23.63 -40.21 -5.75
CA ILE A 132 -22.41 -40.73 -5.10
C ILE A 132 -21.75 -41.82 -5.95
N GLU A 133 -22.51 -42.69 -6.61
CA GLU A 133 -22.00 -43.74 -7.49
C GLU A 133 -21.22 -43.15 -8.66
N ALA A 134 -21.70 -42.08 -9.28
CA ALA A 134 -21.03 -41.40 -10.38
C ALA A 134 -19.71 -40.77 -9.90
N LEU A 135 -19.69 -40.16 -8.71
CA LEU A 135 -18.49 -39.58 -8.11
C LEU A 135 -17.46 -40.67 -7.80
N LYS A 136 -17.88 -41.81 -7.25
CA LYS A 136 -16.98 -42.96 -6.98
C LYS A 136 -16.39 -43.58 -8.26
N GLN A 137 -17.14 -43.55 -9.36
CA GLN A 137 -16.60 -43.99 -10.68
C GLN A 137 -15.49 -43.02 -11.13
N VAL A 138 -15.72 -41.70 -11.04
CA VAL A 138 -14.68 -40.73 -11.35
C VAL A 138 -13.47 -40.89 -10.40
N GLN A 139 -13.69 -41.15 -9.14
CA GLN A 139 -12.62 -41.39 -8.17
C GLN A 139 -11.78 -42.63 -8.54
N THR A 140 -12.41 -43.73 -8.98
CA THR A 140 -11.69 -44.89 -9.47
C THR A 140 -10.84 -44.60 -10.69
N LEU A 141 -11.35 -43.76 -11.61
CA LEU A 141 -10.61 -43.34 -12.80
C LEU A 141 -9.43 -42.42 -12.43
N THR A 142 -9.59 -41.54 -11.45
CA THR A 142 -8.49 -40.67 -10.98
C THR A 142 -7.37 -41.52 -10.35
N LEU A 143 -7.70 -42.52 -9.56
CA LEU A 143 -6.71 -43.43 -8.98
C LEU A 143 -5.94 -44.19 -10.07
N ALA A 144 -6.62 -44.65 -11.11
CA ALA A 144 -5.97 -45.32 -12.23
C ALA A 144 -5.02 -44.40 -13.00
N VAL A 145 -5.38 -43.10 -13.16
CA VAL A 145 -4.48 -42.11 -13.74
C VAL A 145 -3.23 -41.90 -12.87
N ILE A 146 -3.39 -41.77 -11.56
CA ILE A 146 -2.26 -41.62 -10.63
C ILE A 146 -1.31 -42.81 -10.72
N GLU A 147 -1.86 -44.02 -10.83
CA GLU A 147 -1.08 -45.26 -10.93
C GLU A 147 -0.34 -45.34 -12.27
N GLN A 148 -1.00 -44.98 -13.37
CA GLN A 148 -0.39 -44.91 -14.72
C GLN A 148 0.76 -43.92 -14.79
N GLU A 149 0.67 -42.79 -14.11
CA GLU A 149 1.70 -41.77 -14.05
C GLU A 149 2.83 -42.09 -13.05
N GLY A 150 2.75 -43.24 -12.35
CA GLY A 150 3.79 -43.70 -11.42
C GLY A 150 3.75 -43.05 -10.03
N GLY A 151 2.64 -42.41 -9.65
CA GLY A 151 2.41 -41.84 -8.32
C GLY A 151 1.92 -40.39 -8.33
N LYS A 152 1.34 -39.98 -7.21
CA LYS A 152 0.62 -38.73 -6.99
C LYS A 152 1.36 -37.44 -7.39
N SER A 153 2.69 -37.39 -7.30
CA SER A 153 3.50 -36.21 -7.52
C SER A 153 4.39 -36.23 -8.77
N LYS A 154 4.34 -37.31 -9.54
CA LYS A 154 5.28 -37.56 -10.64
C LYS A 154 5.04 -36.71 -11.89
N SER A 155 3.80 -36.33 -12.16
CA SER A 155 3.45 -35.50 -13.31
C SER A 155 2.38 -34.45 -12.92
N LYS A 156 2.20 -33.46 -13.75
CA LYS A 156 1.11 -32.50 -13.59
C LYS A 156 -0.25 -33.17 -13.60
N ARG A 157 -0.44 -34.11 -14.53
CA ARG A 157 -1.69 -34.88 -14.68
C ARG A 157 -1.99 -35.74 -13.44
N ALA A 158 -0.95 -36.32 -12.82
CA ALA A 158 -1.12 -37.07 -11.57
C ALA A 158 -1.51 -36.16 -10.39
N LYS A 159 -0.94 -34.96 -10.33
CA LYS A 159 -1.31 -33.94 -9.31
C LYS A 159 -2.76 -33.48 -9.48
N ASP A 160 -3.19 -33.21 -10.71
CA ASP A 160 -4.56 -32.81 -11.04
C ASP A 160 -5.56 -33.95 -10.72
N ALA A 161 -5.17 -35.21 -10.95
CA ALA A 161 -5.97 -36.37 -10.58
C ALA A 161 -6.07 -36.53 -9.06
N ASP A 162 -4.99 -36.39 -8.33
CA ASP A 162 -5.01 -36.44 -6.86
C ASP A 162 -5.87 -35.30 -6.26
N ALA A 163 -5.78 -34.10 -6.80
CA ALA A 163 -6.63 -32.97 -6.39
C ALA A 163 -8.12 -33.28 -6.60
N LEU A 164 -8.48 -33.86 -7.75
CA LEU A 164 -9.85 -34.29 -8.03
C LEU A 164 -10.31 -35.41 -7.08
N ASN A 165 -9.45 -36.40 -6.82
CA ASN A 165 -9.75 -37.47 -5.86
C ASN A 165 -10.05 -36.93 -4.48
N LEU A 166 -9.20 -36.02 -3.96
CA LEU A 166 -9.38 -35.38 -2.65
C LEU A 166 -10.64 -34.51 -2.58
N LEU A 167 -10.95 -33.78 -3.65
CA LEU A 167 -12.15 -32.97 -3.71
C LEU A 167 -13.42 -33.82 -3.65
N ILE A 168 -13.45 -34.94 -4.39
CA ILE A 168 -14.60 -35.87 -4.38
C ILE A 168 -14.73 -36.53 -3.00
N GLU A 169 -13.64 -37.01 -2.43
CA GLU A 169 -13.63 -37.61 -1.08
C GLU A 169 -14.10 -36.60 -0.03
N GLY A 170 -13.59 -35.39 -0.08
CA GLY A 170 -13.97 -34.29 0.82
C GLY A 170 -15.44 -33.92 0.71
N PHE A 171 -15.99 -33.87 -0.52
CA PHE A 171 -17.41 -33.63 -0.76
C PHE A 171 -18.29 -34.75 -0.18
N ILE A 172 -17.92 -36.01 -0.39
CA ILE A 172 -18.67 -37.15 0.14
C ILE A 172 -18.67 -37.13 1.69
N ASN A 173 -17.50 -36.88 2.29
CA ASN A 173 -17.32 -36.92 3.74
C ASN A 173 -17.98 -35.71 4.46
N ASN A 174 -18.19 -34.59 3.76
CA ASN A 174 -18.71 -33.37 4.36
C ASN A 174 -20.04 -32.90 3.75
N ARG A 175 -20.75 -33.80 3.10
CA ARG A 175 -21.97 -33.47 2.35
C ARG A 175 -23.02 -32.76 3.20
N ASP A 176 -23.14 -33.14 4.46
CA ASP A 176 -24.12 -32.57 5.39
C ASP A 176 -23.84 -31.10 5.73
N ARG A 177 -22.62 -30.64 5.48
CA ARG A 177 -22.12 -29.30 5.76
C ARG A 177 -22.04 -28.41 4.54
N ILE A 178 -22.15 -28.98 3.35
CA ILE A 178 -22.05 -28.26 2.08
C ILE A 178 -23.45 -27.87 1.63
N SER A 179 -23.70 -26.56 1.54
CA SER A 179 -24.99 -26.01 1.10
C SER A 179 -25.06 -25.99 -0.43
N SER A 180 -26.28 -26.10 -0.97
CA SER A 180 -26.51 -26.19 -2.43
C SER A 180 -26.11 -24.93 -3.19
N VAL A 181 -26.28 -23.74 -2.58
CA VAL A 181 -26.09 -22.45 -3.27
C VAL A 181 -25.11 -21.53 -2.55
N ALA A 182 -25.17 -21.45 -1.23
CA ALA A 182 -24.38 -20.52 -0.44
C ALA A 182 -23.20 -21.23 0.28
N ASN A 183 -22.14 -20.48 0.57
CA ASN A 183 -21.05 -20.99 1.40
C ASN A 183 -21.51 -21.09 2.86
N ALA A 184 -21.53 -22.29 3.41
CA ALA A 184 -21.87 -22.53 4.80
C ALA A 184 -20.64 -22.32 5.70
N THR A 185 -20.86 -21.67 6.84
CA THR A 185 -19.82 -21.33 7.80
C THR A 185 -20.12 -21.97 9.15
N TYR A 186 -19.12 -22.62 9.75
CA TYR A 186 -19.23 -23.35 11.00
C TYR A 186 -18.15 -22.91 11.97
N SER A 187 -18.52 -22.82 13.25
CA SER A 187 -17.61 -22.54 14.34
C SER A 187 -16.91 -23.81 14.84
N MET A 188 -15.93 -23.63 15.69
CA MET A 188 -15.23 -24.73 16.39
C MET A 188 -16.19 -25.59 17.20
N ASP A 189 -17.20 -24.97 17.82
CA ASP A 189 -18.20 -25.64 18.66
C ASP A 189 -19.14 -26.54 17.85
N ASP A 190 -19.49 -26.13 16.61
CA ASP A 190 -20.32 -26.92 15.70
C ASP A 190 -19.66 -28.26 15.31
N PHE A 191 -18.35 -28.35 15.41
CA PHE A 191 -17.56 -29.56 15.18
C PHE A 191 -17.19 -30.30 16.46
N GLY A 192 -17.42 -29.73 17.64
CA GLY A 192 -16.99 -30.28 18.91
C GLY A 192 -15.45 -30.35 19.07
N PHE A 193 -14.72 -29.42 18.46
CA PHE A 193 -13.26 -29.36 18.61
C PHE A 193 -12.91 -28.75 19.96
N GLU A 194 -12.10 -29.47 20.74
CA GLU A 194 -11.69 -29.05 22.08
C GLU A 194 -10.61 -27.95 22.07
N ASN A 195 -9.85 -27.84 20.98
CA ASN A 195 -8.74 -26.88 20.83
C ASN A 195 -8.38 -26.64 19.36
N LEU A 196 -7.60 -25.56 19.12
CA LEU A 196 -7.15 -25.19 17.78
C LEU A 196 -6.35 -26.30 17.07
N LYS A 197 -5.63 -27.16 17.82
CA LYS A 197 -4.84 -28.24 17.23
C LYS A 197 -5.75 -29.27 16.54
N LYS A 198 -6.85 -29.68 17.19
CA LYS A 198 -7.84 -30.60 16.59
C LYS A 198 -8.53 -29.99 15.36
N ALA A 199 -8.85 -28.71 15.43
CA ALA A 199 -9.41 -27.99 14.29
C ALA A 199 -8.40 -27.88 13.12
N ALA A 200 -7.15 -27.57 13.42
CA ALA A 200 -6.08 -27.55 12.44
C ALA A 200 -5.82 -28.94 11.83
N ASP A 201 -5.88 -30.01 12.63
CA ASP A 201 -5.75 -31.38 12.14
C ASP A 201 -6.89 -31.77 11.19
N TYR A 202 -8.10 -31.29 11.44
CA TYR A 202 -9.22 -31.49 10.53
C TYR A 202 -9.05 -30.72 9.22
N ALA A 203 -8.70 -29.45 9.29
CA ALA A 203 -8.49 -28.60 8.11
C ALA A 203 -7.27 -29.00 7.28
N ARG A 204 -6.25 -29.59 7.90
CA ARG A 204 -5.04 -30.10 7.24
C ARG A 204 -5.24 -31.40 6.45
N ARG A 205 -6.25 -32.17 6.75
CA ARG A 205 -6.47 -33.48 6.08
C ARG A 205 -6.95 -33.27 4.65
N GLY A 206 -6.14 -33.67 3.67
CA GLY A 206 -6.29 -33.43 2.24
C GLY A 206 -7.72 -33.39 1.70
N ALA A 207 -8.55 -34.42 1.99
CA ALA A 207 -9.93 -34.46 1.56
C ALA A 207 -10.79 -33.31 2.18
N ASN A 208 -10.63 -33.04 3.48
CA ASN A 208 -11.40 -31.97 4.13
C ASN A 208 -10.97 -30.59 3.63
N SER A 209 -9.67 -30.35 3.48
CA SER A 209 -9.18 -29.07 2.98
C SER A 209 -9.63 -28.77 1.56
N ALA A 210 -9.81 -29.79 0.73
CA ALA A 210 -10.24 -29.64 -0.66
C ALA A 210 -11.66 -29.04 -0.80
N VAL A 211 -12.51 -29.18 0.21
CA VAL A 211 -13.88 -28.64 0.22
C VAL A 211 -14.05 -27.39 1.09
N LEU A 212 -12.96 -26.92 1.70
CA LEU A 212 -12.96 -25.66 2.46
C LEU A 212 -12.61 -24.51 1.54
N LYS A 213 -13.43 -23.47 1.55
CA LYS A 213 -13.19 -22.20 0.84
C LYS A 213 -12.25 -21.31 1.65
N ARG A 214 -12.48 -21.26 2.98
CA ARG A 214 -11.71 -20.42 3.89
C ARG A 214 -11.63 -21.07 5.27
N VAL A 215 -10.47 -20.90 5.88
CA VAL A 215 -10.24 -21.24 7.28
C VAL A 215 -9.78 -20.00 8.01
N GLU A 216 -10.49 -19.60 9.06
CA GLU A 216 -10.13 -18.44 9.87
C GLU A 216 -9.73 -18.91 11.26
N TYR A 217 -8.44 -18.76 11.59
CA TYR A 217 -7.89 -19.02 12.91
C TYR A 217 -7.85 -17.72 13.72
N TYR A 218 -8.33 -17.77 14.94
CA TYR A 218 -8.20 -16.70 15.92
C TYR A 218 -7.37 -17.25 17.08
N CYS A 219 -6.13 -16.76 17.23
CA CYS A 219 -5.20 -17.25 18.21
C CYS A 219 -4.46 -16.12 18.93
N HIS A 220 -4.01 -16.39 20.15
CA HIS A 220 -3.20 -15.47 20.93
C HIS A 220 -1.74 -15.53 20.49
N HIS A 221 -1.23 -14.46 19.88
CA HIS A 221 0.19 -14.32 19.55
C HIS A 221 0.58 -12.84 19.41
N PRO A 222 1.77 -12.40 19.94
CA PRO A 222 2.18 -11.01 19.93
C PRO A 222 2.29 -10.39 18.53
N LEU A 223 2.61 -11.17 17.49
CA LEU A 223 2.67 -10.70 16.11
C LEU A 223 1.29 -10.28 15.58
N LEU A 224 0.21 -10.89 16.09
CA LEU A 224 -1.17 -10.63 15.68
C LEU A 224 -1.84 -9.53 16.50
N GLU A 225 -1.25 -9.17 17.64
CA GLU A 225 -1.70 -8.00 18.39
C GLU A 225 -1.71 -6.77 17.47
N ASP A 226 -2.39 -5.74 17.85
CA ASP A 226 -2.47 -4.49 17.08
C ASP A 226 -3.17 -4.60 15.71
N GLY A 227 -3.98 -5.66 15.50
CA GLY A 227 -4.77 -5.84 14.28
C GLY A 227 -4.03 -6.45 13.10
N ASN A 228 -2.89 -7.05 13.31
CA ASN A 228 -2.18 -7.78 12.27
C ASN A 228 -2.93 -9.07 11.92
N VAL A 229 -3.17 -9.29 10.65
CA VAL A 229 -3.85 -10.46 10.10
C VAL A 229 -2.95 -11.11 9.05
N ILE A 230 -2.64 -12.38 9.25
CA ILE A 230 -1.88 -13.15 8.27
C ILE A 230 -2.86 -13.86 7.33
N ILE A 231 -2.59 -13.76 6.04
CA ILE A 231 -3.35 -14.45 4.99
C ILE A 231 -2.40 -15.36 4.23
N ASP A 232 -2.60 -16.67 4.38
CA ASP A 232 -1.93 -17.67 3.54
C ASP A 232 -2.76 -17.89 2.28
N THR A 233 -2.15 -17.63 1.13
CA THR A 233 -2.81 -17.78 -0.16
C THR A 233 -2.43 -19.10 -0.83
N PRO A 234 -3.28 -19.64 -1.72
CA PRO A 234 -2.90 -20.76 -2.58
C PRO A 234 -1.58 -20.50 -3.32
N GLY A 235 -0.87 -21.56 -3.68
CA GLY A 235 0.35 -21.43 -4.49
C GLY A 235 0.05 -20.83 -5.86
N ILE A 236 0.93 -19.97 -6.34
CA ILE A 236 0.80 -19.34 -7.67
C ILE A 236 0.91 -20.35 -8.82
N ASP A 237 1.48 -21.51 -8.56
CA ASP A 237 1.60 -22.66 -9.43
C ASP A 237 0.52 -23.74 -9.18
N ALA A 238 -0.59 -23.32 -8.52
CA ALA A 238 -1.71 -24.23 -8.25
C ALA A 238 -2.32 -24.76 -9.57
N PRO A 239 -2.78 -26.01 -9.60
CA PRO A 239 -3.38 -26.62 -10.80
C PRO A 239 -4.60 -25.83 -11.29
N VAL A 240 -5.34 -25.21 -10.38
CA VAL A 240 -6.55 -24.44 -10.67
C VAL A 240 -6.16 -22.99 -10.93
N LYS A 241 -6.29 -22.53 -12.17
CA LYS A 241 -5.96 -21.14 -12.56
C LYS A 241 -6.70 -20.06 -11.73
N LYS A 242 -7.89 -20.39 -11.20
CA LYS A 242 -8.68 -19.51 -10.33
C LYS A 242 -7.94 -19.18 -9.02
N ASP A 243 -7.17 -20.12 -8.48
CA ASP A 243 -6.45 -19.96 -7.22
C ASP A 243 -5.27 -18.97 -7.37
N ALA A 244 -4.56 -19.04 -8.49
CA ALA A 244 -3.52 -18.04 -8.81
C ALA A 244 -4.14 -16.63 -8.99
N ALA A 245 -5.31 -16.53 -9.66
CA ALA A 245 -6.00 -15.27 -9.83
C ALA A 245 -6.43 -14.66 -8.48
N LEU A 246 -6.94 -15.46 -7.55
CA LEU A 246 -7.28 -15.02 -6.20
C LEU A 246 -6.06 -14.47 -5.44
N THR A 247 -4.90 -15.10 -5.58
CA THR A 247 -3.67 -14.62 -4.98
C THR A 247 -3.29 -13.23 -5.54
N PHE A 248 -3.42 -13.02 -6.85
CA PHE A 248 -3.17 -11.72 -7.47
C PHE A 248 -4.16 -10.65 -7.00
N GLU A 249 -5.44 -10.99 -6.94
CA GLU A 249 -6.49 -10.09 -6.45
C GLU A 249 -6.19 -9.65 -5.01
N LYS A 250 -5.82 -10.59 -4.14
CA LYS A 250 -5.43 -10.28 -2.75
C LYS A 250 -4.20 -9.38 -2.66
N ILE A 251 -3.16 -9.64 -3.47
CA ILE A 251 -1.95 -8.79 -3.50
C ILE A 251 -2.29 -7.36 -3.91
N GLN A 252 -3.22 -7.18 -4.85
CA GLN A 252 -3.62 -5.86 -5.35
C GLN A 252 -4.62 -5.16 -4.45
N HIS A 253 -5.27 -5.89 -3.55
CA HIS A 253 -6.32 -5.33 -2.71
C HIS A 253 -5.81 -4.15 -1.88
N PRO A 254 -6.56 -3.04 -1.78
CA PRO A 254 -6.13 -1.85 -1.02
C PRO A 254 -5.93 -2.14 0.47
N ASP A 255 -6.68 -3.08 1.05
CA ASP A 255 -6.56 -3.46 2.46
C ASP A 255 -5.27 -4.25 2.76
N THR A 256 -4.59 -4.78 1.74
CA THR A 256 -3.32 -5.49 1.91
C THR A 256 -2.23 -4.51 2.31
N SER A 257 -1.76 -4.63 3.54
CA SER A 257 -0.76 -3.74 4.12
C SER A 257 0.67 -4.17 3.81
N ALA A 258 0.92 -5.48 3.72
CA ALA A 258 2.21 -6.05 3.36
C ALA A 258 2.02 -7.31 2.50
N VAL A 259 2.92 -7.53 1.57
CA VAL A 259 3.01 -8.74 0.76
C VAL A 259 4.33 -9.43 1.07
N VAL A 260 4.26 -10.66 1.52
CA VAL A 260 5.42 -11.52 1.77
C VAL A 260 5.56 -12.47 0.59
N PHE A 261 6.44 -12.13 -0.33
CA PHE A 261 6.73 -13.00 -1.47
C PHE A 261 7.77 -14.03 -1.07
N VAL A 262 7.30 -15.25 -0.83
CA VAL A 262 8.14 -16.38 -0.40
C VAL A 262 8.70 -17.07 -1.62
N LEU A 263 10.01 -17.05 -1.72
CA LEU A 263 10.80 -17.63 -2.79
C LEU A 263 11.57 -18.85 -2.26
N LYS A 264 11.61 -19.91 -3.05
CA LYS A 264 12.46 -21.06 -2.75
C LYS A 264 13.89 -20.76 -3.22
N THR A 265 14.88 -21.16 -2.41
CA THR A 265 16.28 -21.23 -2.85
C THR A 265 16.41 -22.44 -3.77
N ALA A 266 16.04 -22.28 -5.04
CA ALA A 266 16.03 -23.39 -5.98
C ALA A 266 17.45 -23.92 -6.24
N ALA A 267 17.57 -25.22 -6.51
CA ALA A 267 18.83 -25.86 -6.89
C ALA A 267 19.47 -25.24 -8.14
N THR A 268 18.68 -24.59 -9.00
CA THR A 268 19.13 -23.88 -10.20
C THR A 268 19.53 -22.43 -9.96
N GLY A 269 19.07 -21.80 -8.86
CA GLY A 269 19.25 -20.37 -8.60
C GLY A 269 18.40 -19.46 -9.48
N GLU A 270 17.41 -20.01 -10.18
CA GLU A 270 16.50 -19.28 -11.08
C GLU A 270 15.07 -19.32 -10.52
N LEU A 271 14.33 -18.24 -10.75
CA LEU A 271 12.89 -18.17 -10.46
C LEU A 271 12.12 -19.03 -11.46
N THR A 272 11.01 -19.62 -11.04
CA THR A 272 10.08 -20.28 -11.97
C THR A 272 9.41 -19.23 -12.86
N SER A 273 8.76 -19.66 -13.95
CA SER A 273 8.01 -18.76 -14.84
C SER A 273 6.92 -18.00 -14.08
N GLU A 274 6.21 -18.69 -13.17
CA GLU A 274 5.13 -18.14 -12.37
C GLU A 274 5.68 -17.14 -11.31
N GLU A 275 6.82 -17.45 -10.68
CA GLU A 275 7.48 -16.54 -9.73
C GLU A 275 8.00 -15.30 -10.44
N THR A 276 8.52 -15.45 -11.65
CA THR A 276 8.98 -14.33 -12.48
C THR A 276 7.80 -13.42 -12.87
N GLU A 277 6.71 -14.00 -13.39
CA GLU A 277 5.51 -13.25 -13.75
C GLU A 277 4.92 -12.48 -12.54
N LEU A 278 4.86 -13.13 -11.36
CA LEU A 278 4.40 -12.47 -10.14
C LEU A 278 5.34 -11.35 -9.73
N SER A 279 6.65 -11.59 -9.77
CA SER A 279 7.66 -10.58 -9.44
C SER A 279 7.57 -9.35 -10.35
N GLU A 280 7.45 -9.55 -11.66
CA GLU A 280 7.30 -8.47 -12.63
C GLU A 280 6.03 -7.65 -12.38
N LYS A 281 4.89 -8.31 -12.13
CA LYS A 281 3.62 -7.63 -11.82
C LYS A 281 3.71 -6.81 -10.52
N MET A 282 4.41 -7.31 -9.50
CA MET A 282 4.59 -6.57 -8.24
C MET A 282 5.56 -5.40 -8.39
N GLN A 283 6.66 -5.59 -9.13
CA GLN A 283 7.65 -4.52 -9.37
C GLN A 283 7.10 -3.43 -10.28
N GLY A 284 6.26 -3.79 -11.25
CA GLY A 284 5.64 -2.87 -12.19
C GLY A 284 4.51 -2.03 -11.60
N ASN A 285 4.06 -2.31 -10.38
CA ASN A 285 2.99 -1.56 -9.71
C ASN A 285 3.54 -0.84 -8.47
N LEU A 286 3.67 0.48 -8.56
CA LEU A 286 4.22 1.33 -7.49
C LEU A 286 3.46 1.19 -6.17
N GLY A 287 2.14 1.07 -6.21
CA GLY A 287 1.32 0.88 -5.00
C GLY A 287 1.58 -0.45 -4.26
N ILE A 288 2.18 -1.43 -4.94
CA ILE A 288 2.49 -2.74 -4.36
C ILE A 288 3.97 -2.83 -3.99
N ARG A 289 4.85 -2.32 -4.82
CA ARG A 289 6.32 -2.45 -4.71
C ARG A 289 6.86 -2.10 -3.31
N ASP A 290 6.39 -1.01 -2.73
CA ASP A 290 6.90 -0.53 -1.44
C ASP A 290 6.45 -1.38 -0.25
N ARG A 291 5.44 -2.24 -0.44
CA ARG A 291 4.91 -3.12 0.60
C ARG A 291 5.32 -4.59 0.43
N VAL A 292 6.22 -4.90 -0.52
CA VAL A 292 6.70 -6.28 -0.78
C VAL A 292 7.94 -6.60 0.03
N PHE A 293 7.90 -7.72 0.72
CA PHE A 293 9.01 -8.36 1.41
C PHE A 293 9.41 -9.62 0.62
N TYR A 294 10.62 -9.65 0.11
CA TYR A 294 11.16 -10.81 -0.59
C TYR A 294 11.83 -11.74 0.41
N VAL A 295 11.24 -12.90 0.62
CA VAL A 295 11.72 -13.87 1.62
C VAL A 295 12.22 -15.12 0.92
N PHE A 296 13.53 -15.28 0.87
CA PHE A 296 14.19 -16.49 0.39
C PHE A 296 14.17 -17.53 1.50
N ASN A 297 13.18 -18.42 1.43
CA ASN A 297 12.99 -19.49 2.41
C ASN A 297 13.79 -20.73 2.04
N ARG A 298 13.96 -21.65 2.99
CA ARG A 298 14.80 -22.85 2.89
C ARG A 298 16.28 -22.51 2.68
N ILE A 299 16.77 -21.47 3.34
CA ILE A 299 18.17 -21.05 3.23
C ILE A 299 19.15 -22.14 3.71
N ASP A 300 18.68 -23.02 4.61
CA ASP A 300 19.38 -24.22 5.08
C ASP A 300 19.86 -25.10 3.94
N GLU A 301 19.11 -25.25 2.85
CA GLU A 301 19.51 -26.00 1.65
C GLU A 301 20.79 -25.42 0.99
N THR A 302 21.11 -24.15 1.21
CA THR A 302 22.29 -23.50 0.64
C THR A 302 23.54 -23.58 1.51
N TRP A 303 23.41 -23.97 2.79
CA TRP A 303 24.56 -23.95 3.71
C TRP A 303 25.62 -25.01 3.40
N THR A 304 25.21 -26.10 2.81
CA THR A 304 26.11 -27.21 2.44
C THR A 304 26.67 -27.10 1.02
N ASN A 305 26.23 -26.10 0.24
CA ASN A 305 26.58 -25.97 -1.17
C ASN A 305 26.93 -24.53 -1.52
N ASP A 306 28.22 -24.26 -1.67
CA ASP A 306 28.77 -22.96 -1.99
C ASP A 306 28.25 -22.43 -3.34
N GLN A 307 28.10 -23.31 -4.34
CA GLN A 307 27.59 -22.92 -5.65
C GLN A 307 26.14 -22.43 -5.58
N LEU A 308 25.29 -23.08 -4.77
CA LEU A 308 23.92 -22.62 -4.54
C LEU A 308 23.90 -21.26 -3.80
N ARG A 309 24.79 -21.10 -2.84
CA ARG A 309 24.95 -19.84 -2.09
C ARG A 309 25.33 -18.69 -3.01
N ASP A 310 26.32 -18.90 -3.88
CA ASP A 310 26.78 -17.91 -4.82
C ASP A 310 25.72 -17.58 -5.87
N ARG A 311 25.01 -18.60 -6.39
CA ARG A 311 23.89 -18.42 -7.31
C ARG A 311 22.76 -17.60 -6.66
N LEU A 312 22.36 -17.97 -5.45
CA LEU A 312 21.35 -17.21 -4.70
C LEU A 312 21.79 -15.74 -4.52
N GLN A 313 23.04 -15.50 -4.13
CA GLN A 313 23.53 -14.15 -3.94
C GLN A 313 23.56 -13.39 -5.27
N ASN A 314 23.93 -14.02 -6.37
CA ASN A 314 23.88 -13.43 -7.70
C ASN A 314 22.45 -13.12 -8.12
N THR A 315 21.49 -14.02 -7.90
CA THR A 315 20.06 -13.79 -8.17
C THR A 315 19.54 -12.58 -7.39
N ILE A 316 19.86 -12.50 -6.09
CA ILE A 316 19.49 -11.35 -5.26
C ILE A 316 20.10 -10.06 -5.82
N ASN A 317 21.38 -10.06 -6.16
CA ASN A 317 22.10 -8.89 -6.64
C ASN A 317 21.63 -8.44 -8.04
N THR A 318 21.12 -9.35 -8.86
CA THR A 318 20.69 -9.05 -10.24
C THR A 318 19.22 -8.70 -10.33
N GLN A 319 18.34 -9.50 -9.71
CA GLN A 319 16.88 -9.37 -9.88
C GLN A 319 16.22 -8.51 -8.80
N PHE A 320 16.84 -8.42 -7.59
CA PHE A 320 16.28 -7.72 -6.44
C PHE A 320 17.15 -6.58 -5.92
N ARG A 321 18.06 -6.07 -6.78
CA ARG A 321 19.05 -5.05 -6.40
C ARG A 321 18.46 -3.78 -5.78
N ASN A 322 17.27 -3.41 -6.21
CA ASN A 322 16.59 -2.18 -5.77
C ASN A 322 15.68 -2.39 -4.56
N SER A 323 15.59 -3.61 -4.02
CA SER A 323 14.77 -3.88 -2.84
C SER A 323 15.62 -3.87 -1.57
N SER A 324 15.19 -3.07 -0.60
CA SER A 324 15.76 -3.06 0.76
C SER A 324 15.14 -4.10 1.69
N LYS A 325 14.04 -4.77 1.26
CA LYS A 325 13.22 -5.69 2.07
C LYS A 325 13.46 -7.13 1.64
N ILE A 326 14.72 -7.58 1.72
CA ILE A 326 15.15 -8.94 1.35
C ILE A 326 15.56 -9.69 2.61
N TYR A 327 14.98 -10.86 2.83
CA TYR A 327 15.23 -11.70 4.00
C TYR A 327 15.53 -13.12 3.57
N LYS A 328 16.40 -13.77 4.33
CA LYS A 328 16.82 -15.16 4.13
C LYS A 328 16.36 -15.95 5.33
N THR A 329 15.49 -16.95 5.15
CA THR A 329 14.87 -17.68 6.25
C THR A 329 14.93 -19.18 6.07
N SER A 330 14.97 -19.92 7.17
CA SER A 330 14.62 -21.33 7.25
C SER A 330 13.38 -21.47 8.12
N GLY A 331 12.22 -21.56 7.49
CA GLY A 331 10.95 -21.78 8.22
C GLY A 331 10.97 -23.08 9.02
N LEU A 332 11.57 -24.14 8.46
CA LEU A 332 11.68 -25.45 9.11
C LEU A 332 12.49 -25.38 10.42
N LEU A 333 13.71 -24.87 10.34
CA LEU A 333 14.59 -24.80 11.50
C LEU A 333 14.10 -23.78 12.53
N GLY A 334 13.56 -22.66 12.07
CA GLY A 334 12.96 -21.66 12.95
C GLY A 334 11.75 -22.19 13.70
N PHE A 335 10.86 -22.90 13.02
CA PHE A 335 9.68 -23.50 13.64
C PHE A 335 10.03 -24.53 14.71
N TYR A 336 10.80 -25.55 14.35
CA TYR A 336 11.17 -26.59 15.30
C TYR A 336 12.09 -26.06 16.40
N GLY A 337 12.99 -25.13 16.11
CA GLY A 337 13.78 -24.43 17.12
C GLY A 337 12.91 -23.73 18.17
N SER A 338 11.88 -23.02 17.74
CA SER A 338 10.92 -22.36 18.63
C SER A 338 10.09 -23.36 19.44
N GLN A 339 9.64 -24.47 18.80
CA GLN A 339 8.95 -25.55 19.52
C GLN A 339 9.81 -26.12 20.65
N ILE A 340 11.06 -26.43 20.37
CA ILE A 340 12.00 -26.95 21.36
C ILE A 340 12.25 -25.94 22.48
N LYS A 341 12.41 -24.65 22.14
CA LYS A 341 12.62 -23.57 23.13
C LYS A 341 11.43 -23.42 24.08
N ASN A 342 10.22 -23.58 23.57
CA ASN A 342 8.97 -23.34 24.33
C ASN A 342 8.52 -24.56 25.16
N THR A 343 9.19 -25.72 25.05
CA THR A 343 8.88 -26.88 25.87
C THR A 343 9.49 -26.75 27.28
N SER A 344 8.82 -27.33 28.26
CA SER A 344 9.30 -27.32 29.64
C SER A 344 10.53 -28.22 29.79
N THR A 345 11.42 -27.89 30.72
CA THR A 345 12.60 -28.67 31.06
C THR A 345 12.24 -30.09 31.57
N SER A 346 11.02 -30.28 32.08
CA SER A 346 10.47 -31.57 32.50
C SER A 346 10.10 -32.45 31.33
N ASP A 347 9.78 -31.88 30.16
CA ASP A 347 9.46 -32.59 28.92
C ASP A 347 10.70 -32.78 28.01
N ARG A 348 11.91 -32.80 28.63
CA ARG A 348 13.19 -32.99 27.95
C ARG A 348 13.34 -32.20 26.66
N PHE A 349 12.97 -30.90 26.69
CA PHE A 349 12.91 -29.99 25.56
C PHE A 349 11.86 -30.39 24.48
N GLY A 350 10.80 -31.15 24.82
CA GLY A 350 9.79 -31.60 23.87
C GLY A 350 10.30 -32.49 22.74
N LEU A 351 11.53 -32.99 22.89
CA LEU A 351 12.20 -33.78 21.90
C LEU A 351 11.49 -35.09 21.63
N ASP A 352 10.85 -35.68 22.68
CA ASP A 352 10.07 -36.89 22.50
C ASP A 352 8.83 -36.65 21.63
N SER A 353 8.18 -35.50 21.72
CA SER A 353 7.04 -35.15 20.86
C SER A 353 7.48 -34.59 19.51
N VAL A 354 8.38 -33.63 19.47
CA VAL A 354 8.86 -32.99 18.24
C VAL A 354 9.58 -33.96 17.32
N PHE A 355 10.43 -34.85 17.87
CA PHE A 355 11.13 -35.84 17.07
C PHE A 355 10.29 -37.12 16.84
N ALA A 356 9.42 -37.53 17.74
CA ALA A 356 8.55 -38.69 17.54
C ALA A 356 7.45 -38.43 16.50
N GLU A 357 6.85 -37.26 16.47
CA GLU A 357 5.87 -36.89 15.44
C GLU A 357 6.53 -36.76 14.05
N SER A 358 7.77 -36.33 13.98
CA SER A 358 8.52 -36.21 12.73
C SER A 358 8.98 -37.54 12.16
N ILE A 359 9.02 -38.59 12.94
CA ILE A 359 9.46 -39.98 12.53
C ILE A 359 8.33 -40.72 11.80
N LYS A 360 7.07 -40.33 11.91
CA LYS A 360 5.99 -40.94 11.13
C LYS A 360 6.11 -40.53 9.67
N SER A 361 6.94 -41.22 8.93
CA SER A 361 7.09 -41.08 7.49
C SER A 361 5.77 -41.31 6.75
N VAL A 362 5.51 -40.52 5.77
CA VAL A 362 4.50 -40.76 4.73
C VAL A 362 4.85 -42.08 4.04
N GLY A 363 4.14 -43.12 4.36
CA GLY A 363 4.32 -44.46 3.71
C GLY A 363 4.88 -45.56 4.57
N GLY A 364 5.03 -45.40 5.89
CA GLY A 364 5.34 -46.54 6.81
C GLY A 364 6.79 -47.03 6.75
N GLN A 365 7.70 -46.37 6.09
CA GLN A 365 9.15 -46.63 6.18
C GLN A 365 9.78 -45.64 7.18
N GLU A 366 10.56 -46.16 8.12
CA GLU A 366 11.34 -45.36 9.07
C GLU A 366 12.43 -44.59 8.33
N GLY A 367 12.14 -43.34 7.95
CA GLY A 367 13.11 -42.37 7.40
C GLY A 367 13.53 -41.37 8.45
N THR A 368 14.74 -40.79 8.30
CA THR A 368 15.16 -39.65 9.14
C THR A 368 14.26 -38.45 8.83
N PRO A 369 13.64 -37.83 9.84
CA PRO A 369 12.79 -36.65 9.59
C PRO A 369 13.56 -35.53 8.93
N GLN A 370 12.90 -34.79 8.08
CA GLN A 370 13.54 -33.66 7.36
C GLN A 370 14.20 -32.67 8.32
N PHE A 371 13.53 -32.32 9.43
CA PHE A 371 14.13 -31.44 10.43
C PHE A 371 15.44 -31.99 10.99
N VAL A 372 15.51 -33.28 11.28
CA VAL A 372 16.72 -33.93 11.84
C VAL A 372 17.87 -33.87 10.83
N ASN A 373 17.61 -34.07 9.55
CA ASN A 373 18.61 -33.95 8.49
C ASN A 373 19.14 -32.52 8.40
N GLU A 374 18.26 -31.54 8.38
CA GLU A 374 18.64 -30.11 8.28
C GLU A 374 19.33 -29.62 9.56
N PHE A 375 18.89 -30.10 10.72
CA PHE A 375 19.56 -29.83 12.00
C PHE A 375 20.99 -30.42 12.04
N ASN A 376 21.16 -31.64 11.56
CA ASN A 376 22.49 -32.23 11.42
C ASN A 376 23.38 -31.41 10.47
N SER A 377 22.84 -31.05 9.33
CA SER A 377 23.52 -30.23 8.35
C SER A 377 23.91 -28.86 8.93
N TYR A 378 23.00 -28.25 9.70
CA TYR A 378 23.29 -27.02 10.43
C TYR A 378 24.46 -27.19 11.41
N CYS A 379 24.41 -28.24 12.20
CA CYS A 379 25.45 -28.47 13.23
C CYS A 379 26.84 -28.82 12.65
N LEU A 380 26.89 -29.54 11.51
CA LEU A 380 28.16 -30.08 10.97
C LEU A 380 28.77 -29.22 9.87
N VAL A 381 27.97 -28.76 8.95
CA VAL A 381 28.44 -28.31 7.63
C VAL A 381 28.06 -26.86 7.32
N SER A 382 27.14 -26.27 8.07
CA SER A 382 26.62 -24.92 7.77
C SER A 382 27.68 -23.80 7.89
N GLY A 383 28.74 -24.05 8.68
CA GLY A 383 29.72 -23.01 9.02
C GLY A 383 29.15 -21.85 9.86
N LYS A 384 27.90 -21.99 10.37
CA LYS A 384 27.21 -20.97 11.17
C LYS A 384 27.53 -21.04 12.66
N LEU A 385 27.88 -22.24 13.13
CA LEU A 385 28.19 -22.47 14.53
C LEU A 385 29.68 -22.22 14.82
N ASP A 386 29.94 -21.50 15.89
CA ASP A 386 31.28 -21.40 16.46
C ASP A 386 31.64 -22.73 17.14
N ILE A 387 32.58 -23.46 16.58
CA ILE A 387 33.02 -24.78 17.06
C ILE A 387 33.56 -24.72 18.48
N ILE A 388 34.13 -23.60 18.90
CA ILE A 388 34.64 -23.41 20.25
C ILE A 388 33.49 -23.29 21.24
N LYS A 389 32.46 -22.57 20.87
CA LYS A 389 31.28 -22.33 21.71
C LYS A 389 30.34 -23.53 21.75
N PHE A 390 30.22 -24.23 20.62
CA PHE A 390 29.37 -25.41 20.46
C PHE A 390 30.19 -26.61 19.94
N PRO A 391 30.91 -27.27 20.82
CA PRO A 391 31.70 -28.45 20.45
C PRO A 391 30.78 -29.67 20.25
N ILE A 392 30.38 -29.92 19.00
CA ILE A 392 29.45 -31.00 18.67
C ILE A 392 30.28 -32.20 18.13
N PRO A 393 30.27 -33.38 18.82
CA PRO A 393 30.96 -34.55 18.34
C PRO A 393 30.29 -35.10 17.09
N TYR A 394 31.07 -35.39 16.04
CA TYR A 394 30.56 -35.95 14.78
C TYR A 394 29.77 -37.24 14.99
N SER A 395 30.17 -38.09 15.92
CA SER A 395 29.54 -39.37 16.25
C SER A 395 28.12 -39.24 16.80
N VAL A 396 27.70 -38.04 17.19
CA VAL A 396 26.33 -37.78 17.69
C VAL A 396 25.36 -37.49 16.55
N LEU A 397 25.90 -37.12 15.39
CA LEU A 397 25.10 -36.59 14.26
C LEU A 397 25.03 -37.56 13.06
N GLU A 398 25.46 -38.82 13.24
CA GLU A 398 25.30 -39.85 12.22
C GLU A 398 23.83 -40.14 11.91
N THR A 399 23.50 -40.28 10.62
CA THR A 399 22.20 -40.70 10.12
C THR A 399 21.72 -41.98 10.82
N ASN A 400 20.48 -42.04 11.25
CA ASN A 400 19.86 -43.11 12.07
C ASN A 400 20.08 -43.04 13.59
N VAL A 401 20.37 -41.86 14.10
CA VAL A 401 20.53 -41.65 15.53
C VAL A 401 19.18 -41.66 16.24
N LYS A 402 19.04 -42.48 17.28
CA LYS A 402 17.88 -42.48 18.15
C LYS A 402 17.73 -41.10 18.85
N ASN A 403 16.52 -40.68 19.10
CA ASN A 403 16.17 -39.41 19.79
C ASN A 403 17.02 -39.16 21.06
N GLU A 404 17.39 -40.20 21.79
CA GLU A 404 18.21 -40.11 22.98
C GLU A 404 19.57 -39.37 22.78
N LYS A 405 20.18 -39.48 21.58
CA LYS A 405 21.45 -38.78 21.31
C LYS A 405 21.22 -37.28 21.13
N TYR A 406 20.13 -36.87 20.49
CA TYR A 406 19.75 -35.46 20.38
C TYR A 406 19.41 -34.83 21.75
N VAL A 407 18.69 -35.58 22.59
CA VAL A 407 18.39 -35.21 23.97
C VAL A 407 19.67 -34.91 24.73
N ARG A 408 20.67 -35.84 24.67
CA ARG A 408 21.97 -35.65 25.33
C ARG A 408 22.73 -34.45 24.81
N LEU A 409 22.76 -34.27 23.49
CA LEU A 409 23.41 -33.12 22.87
C LEU A 409 22.77 -31.79 23.32
N LEU A 410 21.46 -31.71 23.20
CA LEU A 410 20.72 -30.50 23.58
C LEU A 410 20.75 -30.23 25.09
N SER A 411 20.71 -31.30 25.91
CA SER A 411 20.90 -31.14 27.36
C SER A 411 22.29 -30.64 27.72
N GLY A 412 23.32 -31.06 26.97
CA GLY A 412 24.70 -30.64 27.20
C GLY A 412 25.01 -29.21 26.74
N LEU A 413 24.45 -28.78 25.61
CA LEU A 413 24.66 -27.48 25.00
C LEU A 413 23.60 -26.44 25.41
N GLY A 414 22.51 -26.91 25.98
CA GLY A 414 21.45 -26.12 26.56
C GLY A 414 20.67 -25.25 25.53
N THR A 415 19.99 -24.23 26.06
CA THR A 415 19.21 -23.28 25.27
C THR A 415 20.05 -22.43 24.32
N GLY A 416 21.39 -22.38 24.53
CA GLY A 416 22.31 -21.58 23.70
C GLY A 416 22.37 -22.08 22.25
N LEU A 417 22.42 -23.38 22.00
CA LEU A 417 22.43 -23.93 20.64
C LEU A 417 21.11 -23.67 19.92
N ILE A 418 19.97 -23.88 20.61
CA ILE A 418 18.64 -23.61 20.03
C ILE A 418 18.42 -22.12 19.81
N GLY A 419 18.89 -21.26 20.73
CA GLY A 419 18.85 -19.81 20.53
C GLY A 419 19.66 -19.37 19.29
N GLN A 420 20.84 -19.98 19.08
CA GLN A 420 21.64 -19.70 17.88
C GLN A 420 20.96 -20.22 16.60
N LEU A 421 20.36 -21.41 16.64
CA LEU A 421 19.59 -21.97 15.53
C LEU A 421 18.44 -21.04 15.12
N ILE A 422 17.65 -20.59 16.08
CA ILE A 422 16.54 -19.66 15.84
C ILE A 422 17.05 -18.35 15.22
N LYS A 423 18.15 -17.80 15.74
CA LYS A 423 18.76 -16.60 15.18
C LYS A 423 19.24 -16.83 13.75
N ASP A 424 19.97 -17.92 13.48
CA ASP A 424 20.51 -18.22 12.16
C ASP A 424 19.43 -18.64 11.15
N SER A 425 18.25 -19.07 11.64
CA SER A 425 17.08 -19.31 10.80
C SER A 425 16.52 -18.03 10.14
N GLY A 426 16.90 -16.84 10.59
CA GLY A 426 16.44 -15.55 10.06
C GLY A 426 14.99 -15.18 10.41
N ILE A 427 14.27 -16.02 11.13
CA ILE A 427 12.84 -15.80 11.44
C ILE A 427 12.66 -14.60 12.37
N GLU A 428 13.51 -14.45 13.40
CA GLU A 428 13.41 -13.32 14.33
C GLU A 428 13.71 -11.97 13.62
N GLU A 429 14.72 -11.97 12.73
CA GLU A 429 15.04 -10.80 11.93
C GLU A 429 13.87 -10.38 11.05
N PHE A 430 13.29 -11.34 10.33
CA PHE A 430 12.13 -11.08 9.47
C PHE A 430 10.90 -10.66 10.27
N ARG A 431 10.59 -11.33 11.40
CA ARG A 431 9.51 -10.95 12.31
C ARG A 431 9.65 -9.52 12.79
N THR A 432 10.85 -9.16 13.25
CA THR A 432 11.16 -7.80 13.70
C THR A 432 11.00 -6.77 12.59
N ALA A 433 11.46 -7.09 11.39
CA ALA A 433 11.38 -6.19 10.23
C ALA A 433 9.93 -5.93 9.80
N ILE A 434 9.10 -6.97 9.69
CA ILE A 434 7.70 -6.80 9.29
C ILE A 434 6.89 -6.06 10.37
N THR A 435 7.13 -6.38 11.64
CA THR A 435 6.49 -5.67 12.76
C THR A 435 6.88 -4.20 12.75
N ARG A 436 8.18 -3.89 12.60
CA ARG A 436 8.65 -2.51 12.50
C ARG A 436 7.99 -1.78 11.32
N TYR A 437 7.95 -2.39 10.14
CA TYR A 437 7.31 -1.80 8.97
C TYR A 437 5.84 -1.44 9.21
N LEU A 438 5.07 -2.36 9.77
CA LEU A 438 3.65 -2.12 10.07
C LEU A 438 3.47 -1.00 11.11
N THR A 439 4.37 -0.96 12.11
CA THR A 439 4.29 0.03 13.20
C THR A 439 4.80 1.40 12.77
N THR A 440 5.94 1.47 12.05
CA THR A 440 6.63 2.75 11.77
C THR A 440 6.31 3.34 10.41
N GLU A 441 5.88 2.53 9.44
CA GLU A 441 5.56 2.99 8.10
C GLU A 441 4.05 2.96 7.81
N LYS A 442 3.37 1.84 8.12
CA LYS A 442 1.95 1.67 7.79
C LYS A 442 1.01 2.32 8.79
N ARG A 443 1.27 2.15 10.08
CA ARG A 443 0.42 2.76 11.11
C ARG A 443 0.36 4.28 11.00
N PRO A 444 1.49 5.01 10.83
CA PRO A 444 1.42 6.46 10.65
C PRO A 444 0.58 6.92 9.47
N LEU A 445 0.47 6.13 8.38
CA LEU A 445 -0.39 6.47 7.25
C LEU A 445 -1.86 6.53 7.65
N LEU A 446 -2.34 5.62 8.50
CA LEU A 446 -3.73 5.65 9.00
C LEU A 446 -4.01 6.90 9.85
N PHE A 447 -2.99 7.39 10.58
CA PHE A 447 -3.09 8.64 11.33
C PHE A 447 -2.99 9.86 10.40
N ALA A 448 -2.23 9.74 9.31
CA ALA A 448 -2.19 10.77 8.29
C ALA A 448 -3.55 10.90 7.58
N ASP A 449 -4.16 9.78 7.20
CA ASP A 449 -5.51 9.76 6.62
C ASP A 449 -6.54 10.35 7.58
N LEU A 450 -6.49 9.98 8.87
CA LEU A 450 -7.36 10.57 9.90
C LEU A 450 -7.13 12.09 10.03
N ALA A 451 -5.88 12.54 9.99
CA ALA A 451 -5.55 13.96 10.06
C ALA A 451 -6.06 14.70 8.81
N ASP A 452 -5.93 14.11 7.62
CA ASP A 452 -6.44 14.68 6.38
C ASP A 452 -7.97 14.80 6.39
N ASP A 453 -8.67 13.80 6.92
CA ASP A 453 -10.12 13.83 7.06
C ASP A 453 -10.59 14.81 8.16
N LEU A 454 -9.80 14.98 9.23
CA LEU A 454 -10.09 15.95 10.29
C LEU A 454 -9.80 17.39 9.87
N GLN A 455 -8.82 17.59 9.00
CA GLN A 455 -8.33 18.92 8.64
C GLN A 455 -9.43 19.87 8.12
N PRO A 456 -10.31 19.46 7.16
CA PRO A 456 -11.38 20.33 6.70
C PRO A 456 -12.37 20.69 7.81
N ILE A 457 -12.68 19.74 8.69
CA ILE A 457 -13.57 19.97 9.84
C ILE A 457 -12.93 20.95 10.82
N CYS A 458 -11.65 20.76 11.14
CA CYS A 458 -10.92 21.63 12.06
C CYS A 458 -10.75 23.04 11.47
N ILE A 459 -10.52 23.16 10.17
CA ILE A 459 -10.46 24.45 9.49
C ILE A 459 -11.83 25.13 9.57
N ALA A 460 -12.90 24.41 9.26
CA ALA A 460 -14.26 24.94 9.29
C ALA A 460 -14.67 25.39 10.72
N LEU A 461 -14.40 24.56 11.74
CA LEU A 461 -14.67 24.90 13.14
C LEU A 461 -13.82 26.09 13.60
N ARG A 462 -12.51 26.06 13.30
CA ARG A 462 -11.63 27.18 13.59
C ARG A 462 -12.16 28.48 12.99
N GLN A 463 -12.54 28.39 11.73
CA GLN A 463 -13.05 29.55 11.00
C GLN A 463 -14.38 30.02 11.60
N SER A 464 -15.32 29.12 11.88
CA SER A 464 -16.58 29.42 12.52
C SER A 464 -16.40 30.10 13.88
N TYR A 465 -15.52 29.54 14.73
CA TYR A 465 -15.27 30.13 16.05
C TYR A 465 -14.56 31.47 15.98
N LEU A 466 -13.59 31.61 15.08
CA LEU A 466 -12.91 32.89 14.88
C LEU A 466 -13.86 33.96 14.33
N GLU A 467 -14.70 33.59 13.39
CA GLU A 467 -15.73 34.50 12.84
C GLU A 467 -16.74 34.92 13.95
N ALA A 468 -17.21 33.93 14.69
CA ALA A 468 -18.14 34.21 15.79
C ALA A 468 -17.49 35.06 16.90
N TRP A 469 -16.22 34.72 17.25
CA TRP A 469 -15.44 35.54 18.22
C TRP A 469 -15.22 36.95 17.74
N LEU A 470 -14.70 37.08 16.52
CA LEU A 470 -14.42 38.40 15.90
C LEU A 470 -15.69 39.20 15.74
N HIS A 471 -16.78 38.56 15.34
CA HIS A 471 -18.07 39.19 15.24
C HIS A 471 -18.54 39.76 16.61
N LEU A 472 -18.36 39.01 17.69
CA LEU A 472 -18.72 39.44 19.04
C LEU A 472 -17.73 40.44 19.64
N GLU A 473 -16.42 40.31 19.35
CA GLU A 473 -15.37 41.23 19.79
C GLU A 473 -15.47 42.59 19.08
N SER A 474 -15.84 42.57 17.78
CA SER A 474 -16.06 43.73 16.98
C SER A 474 -17.41 44.40 17.26
N GLN A 475 -18.29 43.78 18.00
CA GLN A 475 -19.54 44.37 18.38
C GLN A 475 -19.33 45.49 19.43
N PRO A 476 -19.99 46.61 19.25
CA PRO A 476 -19.73 47.78 20.03
C PRO A 476 -20.01 47.54 21.51
N ARG A 477 -19.03 48.00 22.32
CA ARG A 477 -19.15 48.09 23.77
C ARG A 477 -19.79 49.44 24.18
N ASP A 478 -19.96 50.34 23.24
CA ASP A 478 -20.64 51.67 23.40
C ASP A 478 -21.25 52.16 22.07
N ILE A 479 -21.97 53.29 22.12
CA ILE A 479 -22.80 53.79 21.05
C ILE A 479 -22.00 54.21 19.81
N GLU A 480 -20.75 54.64 19.96
CA GLU A 480 -19.88 55.02 18.83
C GLU A 480 -19.42 53.81 18.02
N ALA A 481 -19.37 52.70 18.64
CA ALA A 481 -19.00 51.44 18.00
C ALA A 481 -20.16 50.87 17.16
N ILE A 482 -21.42 51.28 17.40
CA ILE A 482 -22.55 50.89 16.51
C ILE A 482 -22.42 51.57 15.14
N LYS A 483 -21.85 52.80 15.12
CA LYS A 483 -21.50 53.45 13.85
C LYS A 483 -20.48 52.68 13.02
N SER A 484 -19.59 51.98 13.69
CA SER A 484 -18.58 51.15 12.98
C SER A 484 -19.14 49.83 12.45
N GLN A 485 -20.30 49.34 12.99
CA GLN A 485 -20.89 48.06 12.63
C GLN A 485 -21.49 48.03 11.21
N GLU A 486 -21.98 49.15 10.71
CA GLU A 486 -22.44 49.23 9.33
C GLU A 486 -21.31 49.24 8.32
N LEU A 487 -20.15 49.76 8.73
CA LEU A 487 -18.91 49.64 7.95
C LEU A 487 -18.40 48.19 7.87
N GLN A 488 -18.67 47.42 8.90
CA GLN A 488 -18.27 46.01 8.92
C GLN A 488 -19.18 45.10 8.08
N LYS A 489 -20.42 45.47 7.74
CA LYS A 489 -21.24 44.73 6.80
C LYS A 489 -20.55 44.58 5.45
N LEU A 490 -19.90 45.63 5.00
CA LEU A 490 -19.13 45.64 3.76
C LEU A 490 -17.90 44.69 3.85
N SER A 491 -17.25 44.63 5.04
CA SER A 491 -16.14 43.70 5.29
C SER A 491 -16.58 42.26 5.24
N ARG A 492 -17.80 41.95 5.72
CA ARG A 492 -18.34 40.60 5.70
C ARG A 492 -18.69 40.15 4.28
N ASP A 493 -19.28 41.06 3.50
CA ASP A 493 -19.63 40.73 2.11
C ASP A 493 -18.37 40.43 1.28
N LEU A 494 -17.29 41.20 1.48
CA LEU A 494 -15.99 40.89 0.85
C LEU A 494 -15.37 39.59 1.32
N LYS A 495 -15.52 39.24 2.58
CA LYS A 495 -15.03 37.96 3.11
C LYS A 495 -15.86 36.79 2.55
N GLU A 496 -17.20 36.91 2.53
CA GLU A 496 -18.08 35.89 1.94
C GLU A 496 -17.76 35.67 0.47
N ILE A 497 -17.38 36.71 -0.27
CA ILE A 497 -16.88 36.57 -1.65
C ILE A 497 -15.57 35.77 -1.68
N GLY A 498 -14.64 36.03 -0.75
CA GLY A 498 -13.38 35.28 -0.64
C GLY A 498 -13.60 33.81 -0.32
N ASP A 499 -14.52 33.53 0.60
CA ASP A 499 -14.85 32.15 0.99
C ASP A 499 -15.55 31.39 -0.15
N ARG A 500 -16.48 31.99 -0.86
CA ARG A 500 -17.13 31.42 -2.07
C ARG A 500 -16.11 31.18 -3.18
N LEU A 501 -15.16 32.08 -3.37
CA LEU A 501 -14.06 31.87 -4.30
C LEU A 501 -13.24 30.63 -3.90
N TYR A 502 -12.94 30.47 -2.61
CA TYR A 502 -12.23 29.30 -2.10
C TYR A 502 -13.05 28.02 -2.29
N GLU A 503 -14.33 28.02 -1.94
CA GLU A 503 -15.22 26.87 -2.10
C GLU A 503 -15.35 26.42 -3.55
N ASP A 504 -15.52 27.37 -4.47
CA ASP A 504 -15.61 27.06 -5.90
C ASP A 504 -14.29 26.50 -6.42
N ILE A 505 -13.16 27.05 -6.01
CA ILE A 505 -11.85 26.51 -6.35
C ILE A 505 -11.66 25.13 -5.71
N ALA A 506 -12.03 24.95 -4.45
CA ALA A 506 -11.95 23.65 -3.76
C ALA A 506 -12.85 22.60 -4.43
N LYS A 507 -14.04 23.00 -4.85
CA LYS A 507 -14.97 22.14 -5.59
C LYS A 507 -14.38 21.70 -6.94
N GLU A 508 -13.80 22.62 -7.71
CA GLU A 508 -13.18 22.28 -9.00
C GLU A 508 -11.94 21.41 -8.81
N VAL A 509 -11.13 21.67 -7.78
CA VAL A 509 -9.98 20.80 -7.44
C VAL A 509 -10.47 19.43 -6.99
N ASN A 510 -11.47 19.35 -6.12
CA ASN A 510 -12.02 18.06 -5.68
C ASN A 510 -12.65 17.29 -6.85
N VAL A 511 -13.35 17.95 -7.75
CA VAL A 511 -13.86 17.32 -8.98
C VAL A 511 -12.72 16.83 -9.85
N ALA A 512 -11.62 17.58 -9.92
CA ALA A 512 -10.43 17.17 -10.67
C ALA A 512 -9.70 15.96 -10.03
N VAL A 513 -9.66 15.91 -8.70
CA VAL A 513 -8.90 14.90 -7.93
C VAL A 513 -9.73 13.63 -7.65
N ALA A 514 -11.02 13.78 -7.30
CA ALA A 514 -11.84 12.68 -6.77
C ALA A 514 -12.55 11.85 -7.84
N SER A 515 -12.68 12.33 -9.06
CA SER A 515 -13.50 11.62 -10.03
C SER A 515 -12.66 10.84 -11.05
N ASP A 516 -12.81 9.51 -11.02
CA ASP A 516 -12.59 8.67 -12.21
C ASP A 516 -13.50 9.08 -13.40
N HIS A 517 -14.29 10.14 -13.24
CA HIS A 517 -15.32 10.63 -14.18
C HIS A 517 -15.20 12.11 -14.55
N ASN A 518 -14.05 12.77 -14.31
CA ASN A 518 -13.87 14.13 -14.83
C ASN A 518 -13.53 14.05 -16.33
N GLU A 519 -14.55 14.22 -17.17
CA GLU A 519 -14.44 14.09 -18.64
C GLU A 519 -13.35 15.00 -19.25
N LEU A 520 -13.08 16.17 -18.65
CA LEU A 520 -12.08 17.12 -19.16
C LEU A 520 -10.66 16.66 -18.87
N LEU A 521 -10.36 16.35 -17.63
CA LEU A 521 -9.01 15.86 -17.25
C LEU A 521 -8.76 14.45 -17.79
N GLU A 522 -9.77 13.59 -17.86
CA GLU A 522 -9.64 12.28 -18.46
C GLU A 522 -9.36 12.38 -19.96
N ALA A 523 -10.00 13.32 -20.65
CA ALA A 523 -9.70 13.60 -22.05
C ALA A 523 -8.25 14.08 -22.24
N ASP A 524 -7.75 14.95 -21.34
CA ASP A 524 -6.36 15.42 -21.37
C ASP A 524 -5.37 14.29 -21.05
N TYR A 525 -5.69 13.41 -20.09
CA TYR A 525 -4.88 12.20 -19.81
C TYR A 525 -4.88 11.21 -20.96
N LEU A 526 -6.02 10.98 -21.59
CA LEU A 526 -6.11 10.13 -22.79
C LEU A 526 -5.32 10.73 -23.94
N ARG A 527 -5.34 12.06 -24.07
CA ARG A 527 -4.56 12.79 -25.08
C ARG A 527 -3.05 12.69 -24.80
N LEU A 528 -2.63 12.86 -23.54
CA LEU A 528 -1.25 12.64 -23.11
C LEU A 528 -0.79 11.21 -23.44
N LYS A 529 -1.60 10.21 -23.04
CA LYS A 529 -1.34 8.81 -23.36
C LYS A 529 -1.20 8.59 -24.86
N GLY A 530 -2.12 9.15 -25.65
CA GLY A 530 -2.08 9.08 -27.10
C GLY A 530 -0.82 9.71 -27.68
N LYS A 531 -0.45 10.93 -27.23
CA LYS A 531 0.77 11.63 -27.66
C LYS A 531 2.02 10.83 -27.30
N MET A 532 2.11 10.30 -26.09
CA MET A 532 3.27 9.50 -25.66
C MET A 532 3.40 8.19 -26.44
N VAL A 533 2.30 7.47 -26.66
CA VAL A 533 2.31 6.23 -27.46
C VAL A 533 2.66 6.53 -28.91
N MET A 534 2.08 7.56 -29.48
CA MET A 534 2.36 7.98 -30.86
C MET A 534 3.84 8.41 -31.02
N ARG A 535 4.35 9.20 -30.05
CA ARG A 535 5.76 9.60 -30.06
C ARG A 535 6.69 8.41 -29.90
N LEU A 536 6.35 7.46 -29.02
CA LEU A 536 7.10 6.21 -28.87
C LEU A 536 7.13 5.43 -30.19
N ASP A 537 6.00 5.27 -30.87
CA ASP A 537 5.94 4.56 -32.15
C ASP A 537 6.75 5.28 -33.24
N GLU A 538 6.72 6.62 -33.30
CA GLU A 538 7.56 7.43 -34.20
C GLU A 538 9.03 7.25 -33.92
N LEU A 539 9.41 7.32 -32.63
CA LEU A 539 10.81 7.18 -32.19
C LEU A 539 11.34 5.77 -32.49
N ILE A 540 10.53 4.75 -32.23
CA ILE A 540 10.88 3.36 -32.56
C ILE A 540 10.96 3.15 -34.07
N ALA A 541 10.06 3.74 -34.84
CA ALA A 541 10.11 3.67 -36.32
C ALA A 541 11.33 4.40 -36.87
N GLY A 542 11.68 5.56 -36.29
CA GLY A 542 12.83 6.37 -36.67
C GLY A 542 14.16 5.92 -36.04
N PHE A 543 14.12 5.01 -35.07
CA PHE A 543 15.32 4.51 -34.41
C PHE A 543 16.24 3.80 -35.42
N SER A 544 17.50 4.19 -35.46
CA SER A 544 18.52 3.56 -36.30
C SER A 544 19.76 3.23 -35.48
N VAL A 545 20.22 2.01 -35.59
CA VAL A 545 21.46 1.55 -35.01
C VAL A 545 22.65 2.41 -35.48
N ALA A 546 22.62 2.87 -36.73
CA ALA A 546 23.64 3.75 -37.28
C ALA A 546 23.77 5.08 -36.53
N MET A 547 22.63 5.62 -36.10
CA MET A 547 22.55 6.90 -35.39
C MET A 547 23.09 6.79 -33.95
N VAL A 548 22.85 5.67 -33.27
CA VAL A 548 23.20 5.45 -31.87
C VAL A 548 24.57 4.82 -31.69
N HIS A 549 25.06 4.10 -32.71
CA HIS A 549 26.35 3.38 -32.70
C HIS A 549 27.54 4.28 -32.36
N GLN A 550 27.62 5.47 -32.94
CA GLN A 550 28.70 6.42 -32.67
C GLN A 550 28.72 6.87 -31.18
N ARG A 551 27.53 7.09 -30.60
CA ARG A 551 27.36 7.46 -29.18
C ARG A 551 27.71 6.28 -28.27
N ALA A 552 27.23 5.08 -28.59
CA ALA A 552 27.52 3.86 -27.84
C ALA A 552 29.04 3.57 -27.81
N GLN A 553 29.73 3.73 -28.92
CA GLN A 553 31.19 3.59 -28.97
C GLN A 553 31.92 4.65 -28.14
N ALA A 554 31.44 5.88 -28.10
CA ALA A 554 32.06 6.94 -27.29
C ALA A 554 31.83 6.72 -25.77
N SER A 555 30.64 6.30 -25.37
CA SER A 555 30.25 6.13 -23.96
C SER A 555 30.79 4.84 -23.34
N HIS A 556 30.93 3.78 -24.13
CA HIS A 556 31.28 2.44 -23.63
C HIS A 556 32.64 1.91 -24.06
N ARG A 557 33.60 2.78 -24.31
CA ARG A 557 34.97 2.49 -24.80
C ARG A 557 35.76 1.42 -24.02
N ARG A 558 35.38 1.07 -22.80
CA ARG A 558 36.13 0.14 -21.92
C ARG A 558 35.52 -1.26 -21.78
N ASN A 559 34.34 -1.51 -22.25
CA ASN A 559 33.71 -2.82 -22.17
C ASN A 559 33.73 -3.51 -23.55
N SER A 560 34.59 -4.47 -23.68
CA SER A 560 34.75 -5.32 -24.88
C SER A 560 33.58 -6.31 -25.08
N VAL A 561 32.60 -6.32 -24.17
CA VAL A 561 31.48 -7.24 -24.18
C VAL A 561 30.24 -6.49 -24.66
N VAL A 562 29.97 -6.60 -25.93
CA VAL A 562 28.66 -6.49 -26.56
C VAL A 562 28.29 -5.08 -27.03
N PRO A 563 28.59 -4.76 -28.31
CA PRO A 563 28.10 -3.56 -28.98
C PRO A 563 26.56 -3.40 -28.90
N VAL A 564 25.79 -4.51 -28.90
CA VAL A 564 24.34 -4.51 -28.79
C VAL A 564 23.88 -3.92 -27.46
N MET A 565 24.52 -4.24 -26.36
CA MET A 565 24.18 -3.70 -25.05
C MET A 565 24.43 -2.20 -24.97
N GLY A 566 25.52 -1.71 -25.57
CA GLY A 566 25.76 -0.28 -25.70
C GLY A 566 24.70 0.43 -26.53
N ILE A 567 24.30 -0.16 -27.64
CA ILE A 567 23.25 0.38 -28.51
C ILE A 567 21.89 0.37 -27.82
N LEU A 568 21.57 -0.71 -27.12
CA LEU A 568 20.31 -0.79 -26.35
C LEU A 568 20.28 0.26 -25.22
N THR A 569 21.39 0.44 -24.52
CA THR A 569 21.50 1.44 -23.45
C THR A 569 21.37 2.87 -24.00
N GLU A 570 22.12 3.20 -25.05
CA GLU A 570 22.03 4.53 -25.66
C GLU A 570 20.68 4.76 -26.34
N GLY A 571 20.10 3.75 -26.98
CA GLY A 571 18.74 3.80 -27.51
C GLY A 571 17.71 4.01 -26.43
N PHE A 572 17.85 3.34 -25.29
CA PHE A 572 17.01 3.53 -24.13
C PHE A 572 17.06 4.96 -23.60
N TYR A 573 18.25 5.52 -23.43
CA TYR A 573 18.43 6.92 -23.02
C TYR A 573 17.82 7.90 -24.03
N LEU A 574 18.00 7.66 -25.32
CA LEU A 574 17.44 8.51 -26.38
C LEU A 574 15.90 8.53 -26.28
N LEU A 575 15.27 7.36 -26.20
CA LEU A 575 13.83 7.24 -26.09
C LEU A 575 13.29 7.88 -24.79
N ALA A 576 13.96 7.68 -23.69
CA ALA A 576 13.57 8.25 -22.40
C ALA A 576 13.61 9.79 -22.43
N ASN A 577 14.66 10.39 -23.00
CA ASN A 577 14.79 11.84 -23.10
C ASN A 577 13.69 12.45 -24.00
N GLU A 578 13.41 11.84 -25.13
CA GLU A 578 12.37 12.32 -26.05
C GLU A 578 10.96 12.17 -25.46
N LEU A 579 10.72 11.13 -24.69
CA LEU A 579 9.45 10.96 -23.96
C LEU A 579 9.33 11.96 -22.80
N GLU A 580 10.44 12.35 -22.17
CA GLU A 580 10.49 13.43 -21.18
C GLU A 580 9.96 14.74 -21.77
N ASP A 581 10.46 15.13 -22.97
CA ASP A 581 10.02 16.35 -23.62
C ASP A 581 8.50 16.37 -23.88
N VAL A 582 7.94 15.24 -24.33
CA VAL A 582 6.49 15.10 -24.50
C VAL A 582 5.74 15.22 -23.19
N LEU A 583 6.24 14.59 -22.12
CA LEU A 583 5.62 14.64 -20.80
C LEU A 583 5.65 16.05 -20.23
N VAL A 584 6.75 16.78 -20.36
CA VAL A 584 6.93 18.16 -19.94
C VAL A 584 5.97 19.09 -20.71
N GLU A 585 5.90 18.95 -22.04
CA GLU A 585 5.00 19.79 -22.87
C GLU A 585 3.54 19.56 -22.50
N CYS A 586 3.11 18.29 -22.41
CA CYS A 586 1.74 17.96 -22.04
C CYS A 586 1.39 18.37 -20.61
N SER A 587 2.36 18.34 -19.68
CA SER A 587 2.17 18.84 -18.32
C SER A 587 1.78 20.29 -18.28
N LYS A 588 2.50 21.11 -19.05
CA LYS A 588 2.19 22.55 -19.20
C LYS A 588 0.80 22.76 -19.82
N GLU A 589 0.49 21.99 -20.86
CA GLU A 589 -0.80 22.08 -21.56
C GLU A 589 -1.97 21.75 -20.61
N ILE A 590 -1.87 20.65 -19.85
CA ILE A 590 -2.90 20.21 -18.89
C ILE A 590 -3.15 21.28 -17.82
N VAL A 591 -2.09 21.81 -17.19
CA VAL A 591 -2.21 22.83 -16.17
C VAL A 591 -2.81 24.12 -16.76
N THR A 592 -2.32 24.56 -17.91
CA THR A 592 -2.81 25.76 -18.57
C THR A 592 -4.30 25.65 -18.88
N ASN A 593 -4.74 24.53 -19.47
CA ASN A 593 -6.15 24.29 -19.77
C ASN A 593 -7.02 24.28 -18.50
N PHE A 594 -6.56 23.62 -17.46
CA PHE A 594 -7.28 23.58 -16.18
C PHE A 594 -7.47 24.99 -15.59
N PHE A 595 -6.40 25.79 -15.48
CA PHE A 595 -6.47 27.13 -14.93
C PHE A 595 -7.28 28.10 -15.81
N GLN A 596 -7.19 27.99 -17.14
CA GLN A 596 -8.00 28.81 -18.05
C GLN A 596 -9.49 28.53 -17.87
N ASN A 597 -9.87 27.25 -17.79
CA ASN A 597 -11.25 26.84 -17.55
C ASN A 597 -11.75 27.31 -16.18
N LEU A 598 -10.91 27.22 -15.15
CA LEU A 598 -11.21 27.71 -13.81
C LEU A 598 -11.45 29.22 -13.79
N ILE A 599 -10.55 29.98 -14.40
CA ILE A 599 -10.68 31.45 -14.49
C ILE A 599 -11.97 31.86 -15.25
N GLU A 600 -12.30 31.17 -16.34
CA GLU A 600 -13.54 31.43 -17.08
C GLU A 600 -14.80 31.12 -16.28
N LYS A 601 -14.79 30.06 -15.46
CA LYS A 601 -15.89 29.72 -14.57
C LYS A 601 -16.06 30.74 -13.48
N ILE A 602 -14.98 31.16 -12.81
CA ILE A 602 -14.99 32.18 -11.77
C ILE A 602 -15.53 33.52 -12.31
N LYS A 603 -15.10 33.94 -13.50
CA LYS A 603 -15.60 35.17 -14.16
C LYS A 603 -17.10 35.17 -14.39
N LYS A 604 -17.76 34.03 -14.42
CA LYS A 604 -19.22 33.92 -14.64
C LYS A 604 -20.03 33.86 -13.33
N THR A 605 -19.38 33.89 -12.18
CA THR A 605 -20.06 33.80 -10.88
C THR A 605 -20.61 35.15 -10.44
N ASP A 606 -21.73 35.14 -9.67
CA ASP A 606 -22.38 36.34 -9.17
C ASP A 606 -21.45 37.10 -8.21
N TYR A 607 -20.68 36.41 -7.36
CA TYR A 607 -19.74 37.03 -6.44
C TYR A 607 -18.55 37.72 -7.14
N TYR A 608 -18.12 37.26 -8.31
CA TYR A 608 -17.10 37.92 -9.08
C TYR A 608 -17.61 39.25 -9.68
N LEU A 609 -18.89 39.28 -10.12
CA LEU A 609 -19.56 40.49 -10.56
C LEU A 609 -19.77 41.46 -9.39
N GLU A 610 -20.05 40.92 -8.20
CA GLU A 610 -20.23 41.70 -6.98
C GLU A 610 -18.93 42.30 -6.50
N LEU A 611 -17.79 41.60 -6.67
CA LEU A 611 -16.44 42.11 -6.43
C LEU A 611 -16.11 43.32 -7.30
N TYR A 612 -16.46 43.28 -8.59
CA TYR A 612 -16.34 44.41 -9.48
C TYR A 612 -17.20 45.58 -9.07
N ARG A 613 -18.39 45.32 -8.54
CA ARG A 613 -19.32 46.33 -8.05
C ARG A 613 -18.81 47.03 -6.78
N LEU A 614 -18.13 46.30 -5.90
CA LEU A 614 -17.62 46.77 -4.62
C LEU A 614 -16.25 47.43 -4.71
N LEU A 615 -15.34 46.90 -5.53
CA LEU A 615 -13.93 47.34 -5.62
C LEU A 615 -13.60 48.09 -6.93
N GLY A 616 -14.48 48.03 -7.93
CA GLY A 616 -14.19 48.57 -9.27
C GLY A 616 -13.21 47.73 -10.10
N ASN A 617 -12.75 46.61 -9.56
CA ASN A 617 -11.84 45.67 -10.20
C ASN A 617 -12.07 44.23 -9.66
N ASP A 618 -11.33 43.26 -10.14
CA ASP A 618 -11.42 41.84 -9.78
C ASP A 618 -10.67 41.49 -8.48
N GLY A 619 -10.26 42.46 -7.67
CA GLY A 619 -9.46 42.22 -6.45
C GLY A 619 -8.09 41.59 -6.71
N GLY A 620 -7.62 41.56 -7.98
CA GLY A 620 -6.37 40.91 -8.35
C GLY A 620 -6.48 39.39 -8.53
N THR A 621 -7.70 38.85 -8.52
CA THR A 621 -7.97 37.39 -8.55
C THR A 621 -7.44 36.74 -9.81
N GLU A 622 -7.66 37.36 -11.00
CA GLU A 622 -7.16 36.82 -12.26
C GLU A 622 -5.62 36.77 -12.29
N SER A 623 -4.98 37.87 -11.92
CA SER A 623 -3.52 37.99 -11.86
C SER A 623 -2.92 36.97 -10.89
N TYR A 624 -3.58 36.75 -9.76
CA TYR A 624 -3.15 35.78 -8.75
C TYR A 624 -3.27 34.34 -9.26
N LEU A 625 -4.41 33.96 -9.83
CA LEU A 625 -4.61 32.62 -10.43
C LEU A 625 -3.62 32.34 -11.56
N GLN A 626 -3.30 33.35 -12.38
CA GLN A 626 -2.25 33.24 -13.39
C GLN A 626 -0.88 33.00 -12.74
N SER A 627 -0.56 33.65 -11.62
CA SER A 627 0.69 33.40 -10.89
C SER A 627 0.77 32.00 -10.32
N LEU A 628 -0.36 31.48 -9.83
CA LEU A 628 -0.47 30.09 -9.34
C LEU A 628 -0.33 29.06 -10.47
N MET A 629 -0.90 29.35 -11.64
CA MET A 629 -0.74 28.55 -12.85
C MET A 629 0.74 28.35 -13.20
N VAL A 630 1.52 29.43 -13.18
CA VAL A 630 2.96 29.36 -13.46
C VAL A 630 3.68 28.48 -12.44
N LYS A 631 3.41 28.69 -11.14
CA LYS A 631 4.03 27.90 -10.06
C LYS A 631 3.66 26.41 -10.15
N ALA A 632 2.38 26.10 -10.40
CA ALA A 632 1.92 24.74 -10.58
C ALA A 632 2.55 24.08 -11.82
N SER A 633 2.64 24.83 -12.91
CA SER A 633 3.30 24.38 -14.14
C SER A 633 4.78 24.03 -13.91
N ASP A 634 5.52 24.90 -13.22
CA ASP A 634 6.94 24.68 -12.91
C ASP A 634 7.14 23.48 -11.99
N ALA A 635 6.27 23.30 -10.98
CA ALA A 635 6.31 22.16 -10.08
C ALA A 635 6.08 20.85 -10.84
N LEU A 636 5.08 20.81 -11.72
CA LEU A 636 4.79 19.64 -12.53
C LEU A 636 5.88 19.31 -13.55
N VAL A 637 6.47 20.33 -14.16
CA VAL A 637 7.61 20.14 -15.06
C VAL A 637 8.79 19.49 -14.33
N ASN A 638 9.07 19.93 -13.10
CA ASN A 638 10.14 19.34 -12.30
C ASN A 638 9.83 17.88 -11.94
N GLU A 639 8.58 17.59 -11.58
CA GLU A 639 8.18 16.22 -11.25
C GLU A 639 8.16 15.31 -12.48
N ALA A 640 7.71 15.82 -13.63
CA ALA A 640 7.79 15.08 -14.90
C ALA A 640 9.23 14.67 -15.23
N LYS A 641 10.19 15.56 -14.99
CA LYS A 641 11.62 15.25 -15.15
C LYS A 641 12.09 14.20 -14.17
N ILE A 642 11.69 14.29 -12.89
CA ILE A 642 12.02 13.29 -11.86
C ILE A 642 11.45 11.91 -12.23
N GLU A 643 10.23 11.85 -12.71
CA GLU A 643 9.62 10.59 -13.13
C GLU A 643 10.32 9.99 -14.36
N CYS A 644 10.68 10.82 -15.33
CA CYS A 644 11.47 10.36 -16.46
C CYS A 644 12.89 9.92 -16.06
N ASP A 645 13.52 10.61 -15.11
CA ASP A 645 14.80 10.19 -14.53
C ASP A 645 14.70 8.82 -13.83
N ARG A 646 13.60 8.53 -13.14
CA ARG A 646 13.31 7.20 -12.57
C ARG A 646 13.25 6.13 -13.65
N TYR A 647 12.61 6.43 -14.77
CA TYR A 647 12.55 5.54 -15.93
C TYR A 647 13.92 5.18 -16.46
N VAL A 648 14.78 6.17 -16.62
CA VAL A 648 16.15 5.98 -17.12
C VAL A 648 17.00 5.16 -16.15
N ARG A 649 16.74 5.32 -14.84
CA ARG A 649 17.46 4.58 -13.78
C ARG A 649 16.93 3.15 -13.56
N GLU A 650 15.66 2.86 -13.89
CA GLU A 650 15.13 1.50 -13.84
C GLU A 650 15.78 0.63 -14.92
N ARG A 651 16.26 -0.57 -14.51
CA ARG A 651 16.74 -1.55 -15.47
C ARG A 651 15.63 -1.93 -16.45
N PRO A 652 15.92 -1.97 -17.75
CA PRO A 652 14.99 -2.49 -18.72
C PRO A 652 14.52 -3.91 -18.35
N SER A 653 13.24 -4.21 -18.56
CA SER A 653 12.66 -5.51 -18.23
C SER A 653 13.28 -6.67 -19.00
N PHE A 654 13.86 -6.41 -20.17
CA PHE A 654 14.59 -7.40 -20.95
C PHE A 654 15.89 -7.89 -20.31
N TYR A 655 16.36 -7.28 -19.20
CA TYR A 655 17.47 -7.81 -18.38
C TYR A 655 17.01 -8.80 -17.33
N ALA A 656 15.72 -8.93 -17.06
CA ALA A 656 15.22 -9.86 -16.07
C ALA A 656 15.19 -11.28 -16.64
N GLU A 657 15.95 -12.20 -16.03
CA GLU A 657 15.98 -13.61 -16.43
C GLU A 657 14.58 -14.24 -16.36
N GLY A 658 14.23 -15.02 -17.39
CA GLY A 658 12.93 -15.70 -17.45
C GLY A 658 11.82 -14.91 -18.13
N THR A 659 12.01 -13.64 -18.48
CA THR A 659 11.01 -12.86 -19.23
C THR A 659 11.07 -13.13 -20.75
N ALA A 660 9.95 -12.88 -21.45
CA ALA A 660 9.93 -12.94 -22.90
C ALA A 660 10.94 -11.95 -23.53
N GLY A 661 11.11 -10.76 -22.93
CA GLY A 661 12.10 -9.78 -23.32
C GLY A 661 13.53 -10.29 -23.14
N PHE A 662 13.82 -11.03 -22.07
CA PHE A 662 15.14 -11.62 -21.83
C PHE A 662 15.50 -12.70 -22.89
N TRP A 663 14.56 -13.57 -23.23
CA TRP A 663 14.73 -14.55 -24.29
C TRP A 663 14.97 -13.88 -25.66
N GLN A 664 14.27 -12.81 -25.91
CA GLN A 664 14.43 -12.05 -27.15
C GLN A 664 15.76 -11.30 -27.16
N LEU A 665 16.21 -10.77 -26.02
CA LEU A 665 17.55 -10.23 -25.85
C LEU A 665 18.63 -11.28 -26.15
N GLN A 666 18.50 -12.49 -25.60
CA GLN A 666 19.43 -13.59 -25.86
C GLN A 666 19.47 -13.95 -27.36
N GLN A 667 18.32 -14.04 -28.00
CA GLN A 667 18.27 -14.30 -29.45
C GLN A 667 18.94 -13.19 -30.25
N THR A 668 18.68 -11.94 -29.90
CA THR A 668 19.27 -10.78 -30.56
C THR A 668 20.79 -10.74 -30.34
N LEU A 669 21.25 -11.02 -29.14
CA LEU A 669 22.68 -11.17 -28.82
C LEU A 669 23.33 -12.29 -29.61
N PHE A 670 22.67 -13.44 -29.71
CA PHE A 670 23.16 -14.59 -30.46
C PHE A 670 23.25 -14.31 -31.97
N GLN A 671 22.29 -13.60 -32.53
CA GLN A 671 22.30 -13.18 -33.92
C GLN A 671 23.36 -12.11 -34.18
N ALA A 672 23.48 -11.11 -33.32
CA ALA A 672 24.47 -10.04 -33.43
C ALA A 672 25.89 -10.49 -33.18
N CYS A 673 26.08 -11.50 -32.32
CA CYS A 673 27.43 -12.04 -32.04
C CYS A 673 28.04 -12.89 -33.18
N ARG A 674 27.29 -13.17 -34.24
CA ARG A 674 27.84 -13.89 -35.41
C ARG A 674 28.88 -13.10 -36.21
N GLY A 675 28.95 -11.78 -36.04
CA GLY A 675 29.85 -10.95 -36.85
C GLY A 675 30.45 -9.73 -36.17
N TYR A 676 30.27 -9.37 -34.94
CA TYR A 676 30.84 -8.22 -34.17
C TYR A 676 31.13 -6.93 -34.95
N ASP A 677 30.60 -6.81 -36.16
CA ASP A 677 30.79 -5.70 -37.08
C ASP A 677 29.56 -4.79 -37.17
N TYR A 678 29.74 -3.61 -37.68
CA TYR A 678 28.68 -2.62 -37.85
C TYR A 678 27.51 -3.16 -38.71
N GLN A 679 27.81 -4.03 -39.70
CA GLN A 679 26.83 -4.59 -40.60
C GLN A 679 25.88 -5.56 -39.85
N SER A 680 26.42 -6.41 -39.00
CA SER A 680 25.63 -7.33 -38.17
C SER A 680 24.74 -6.59 -37.18
N MET A 681 25.17 -5.41 -36.71
CA MET A 681 24.34 -4.57 -35.84
C MET A 681 23.18 -3.95 -36.62
N ILE A 682 23.36 -3.52 -37.83
CA ILE A 682 22.30 -3.03 -38.72
C ILE A 682 21.29 -4.15 -39.03
N GLU A 683 21.79 -5.36 -39.30
CA GLU A 683 20.91 -6.52 -39.52
C GLU A 683 20.06 -6.89 -38.30
N SER A 684 20.55 -6.61 -37.08
CA SER A 684 19.86 -6.82 -35.82
C SER A 684 18.90 -5.67 -35.45
N GLU A 685 18.91 -4.56 -36.18
CA GLU A 685 18.10 -3.36 -35.89
C GLU A 685 16.60 -3.65 -35.66
N PRO A 686 15.91 -4.49 -36.45
CA PRO A 686 14.50 -4.79 -36.22
C PRO A 686 14.24 -5.44 -34.85
N ALA A 687 15.14 -6.34 -34.41
CA ALA A 687 15.03 -7.01 -33.14
C ALA A 687 15.35 -6.07 -31.95
N ILE A 688 16.30 -5.16 -32.13
CA ILE A 688 16.63 -4.11 -31.16
C ILE A 688 15.46 -3.16 -30.99
N ARG A 689 14.83 -2.72 -32.08
CA ARG A 689 13.62 -1.89 -32.04
C ARG A 689 12.48 -2.58 -31.30
N GLN A 690 12.28 -3.88 -31.51
CA GLN A 690 11.24 -4.64 -30.85
C GLN A 690 11.50 -4.76 -29.32
N LEU A 691 12.73 -4.99 -28.90
CA LEU A 691 13.10 -5.02 -27.48
C LEU A 691 12.83 -3.68 -26.80
N LEU A 692 13.26 -2.58 -27.40
CA LEU A 692 13.00 -1.23 -26.89
C LEU A 692 11.51 -0.96 -26.82
N LYS A 693 10.75 -1.33 -27.86
CA LYS A 693 9.31 -1.15 -27.90
C LYS A 693 8.59 -1.89 -26.77
N LEU A 694 8.92 -3.16 -26.53
CA LEU A 694 8.31 -3.97 -25.49
C LEU A 694 8.52 -3.36 -24.09
N ASP A 695 9.73 -2.87 -23.81
CA ASP A 695 10.04 -2.26 -22.51
C ASP A 695 9.27 -0.96 -22.29
N PHE A 696 9.31 -0.05 -23.26
CA PHE A 696 8.67 1.25 -23.14
C PHE A 696 7.15 1.22 -23.27
N GLU A 697 6.60 0.32 -24.11
CA GLU A 697 5.15 0.24 -24.32
C GLU A 697 4.40 -0.06 -23.04
N PHE A 698 4.90 -0.99 -22.24
CA PHE A 698 4.33 -1.31 -20.94
C PHE A 698 4.45 -0.14 -19.96
N LYS A 699 5.68 0.43 -19.85
CA LYS A 699 5.97 1.53 -18.91
C LYS A 699 5.14 2.77 -19.25
N VAL A 700 5.05 3.15 -20.51
CA VAL A 700 4.28 4.31 -20.97
C VAL A 700 2.78 4.12 -20.76
N LYS A 701 2.22 2.94 -21.08
CA LYS A 701 0.77 2.71 -21.00
C LYS A 701 0.22 2.69 -19.57
N ASP A 702 0.94 2.09 -18.63
CA ASP A 702 0.38 1.76 -17.32
C ASP A 702 1.08 2.46 -16.14
N THR A 703 2.38 2.73 -16.21
CA THR A 703 3.12 3.22 -15.06
C THR A 703 3.25 4.74 -15.04
N VAL A 704 3.83 5.35 -16.07
CA VAL A 704 4.08 6.81 -16.10
C VAL A 704 2.80 7.62 -15.98
N ILE A 705 1.80 7.23 -16.75
CA ILE A 705 0.55 8.00 -16.81
C ILE A 705 -0.21 7.90 -15.49
N ARG A 706 -0.22 6.73 -14.85
CA ARG A 706 -0.87 6.57 -13.54
C ARG A 706 -0.18 7.37 -12.46
N THR A 707 1.14 7.28 -12.36
CA THR A 707 1.93 8.02 -11.38
C THR A 707 1.83 9.52 -11.61
N PHE A 708 1.92 9.94 -12.87
CA PHE A 708 1.84 11.34 -13.23
C PHE A 708 0.45 11.93 -12.95
N ARG A 709 -0.62 11.17 -13.17
CA ARG A 709 -1.98 11.55 -12.76
C ARG A 709 -2.07 11.82 -11.25
N GLN A 710 -1.48 10.95 -10.44
CA GLN A 710 -1.44 11.15 -8.99
C GLN A 710 -0.67 12.41 -8.61
N THR A 711 0.45 12.67 -9.26
CA THR A 711 1.27 13.87 -9.03
C THR A 711 0.56 15.15 -9.44
N ILE A 712 -0.14 15.17 -10.59
CA ILE A 712 -0.97 16.31 -11.01
C ILE A 712 -2.04 16.60 -9.95
N ASN A 713 -2.77 15.58 -9.53
CA ASN A 713 -3.82 15.71 -8.54
C ASN A 713 -3.27 16.26 -7.21
N GLN A 714 -2.14 15.75 -6.75
CA GLN A 714 -1.49 16.23 -5.55
C GLN A 714 -0.99 17.67 -5.68
N THR A 715 -0.39 18.03 -6.81
CA THR A 715 0.13 19.39 -7.08
C THR A 715 -0.99 20.42 -7.14
N LEU A 716 -2.08 20.11 -7.83
CA LEU A 716 -3.26 20.98 -7.86
C LEU A 716 -3.84 21.18 -6.46
N ASN A 717 -3.98 20.10 -5.69
CA ASN A 717 -4.51 20.17 -4.33
C ASN A 717 -3.61 21.04 -3.42
N THR A 718 -2.30 20.81 -3.45
CA THR A 718 -1.35 21.47 -2.54
C THR A 718 -1.18 22.96 -2.86
N HIS A 719 -1.07 23.31 -4.15
CA HIS A 719 -0.77 24.71 -4.53
C HIS A 719 -2.00 25.58 -4.72
N LEU A 720 -3.08 25.02 -5.25
CA LEU A 720 -4.26 25.81 -5.59
C LEU A 720 -5.13 26.11 -4.37
N LEU A 721 -5.36 25.13 -3.47
CA LEU A 721 -6.18 25.35 -2.28
C LEU A 721 -5.52 26.31 -1.28
N ALA A 722 -4.22 26.14 -1.03
CA ALA A 722 -3.48 27.07 -0.17
C ALA A 722 -3.44 28.49 -0.76
N GLY A 723 -3.36 28.58 -2.08
CA GLY A 723 -3.40 29.86 -2.78
C GLY A 723 -4.76 30.53 -2.74
N ALA A 724 -5.84 29.76 -2.93
CA ALA A 724 -7.21 30.31 -2.88
C ALA A 724 -7.53 30.94 -1.51
N ALA A 725 -7.13 30.29 -0.41
CA ALA A 725 -7.28 30.82 0.93
C ALA A 725 -6.55 32.18 1.08
N LYS A 726 -5.31 32.27 0.59
CA LYS A 726 -4.53 33.50 0.65
C LYS A 726 -5.16 34.65 -0.18
N GLN A 727 -5.73 34.35 -1.34
CA GLN A 727 -6.41 35.34 -2.15
C GLN A 727 -7.69 35.88 -1.49
N GLY A 728 -8.44 35.01 -0.79
CA GLY A 728 -9.57 35.46 0.04
C GLY A 728 -9.15 36.49 1.09
N ASP A 729 -8.03 36.29 1.75
CA ASP A 729 -7.47 37.23 2.72
C ASP A 729 -7.01 38.55 2.07
N GLU A 730 -6.43 38.50 0.87
CA GLU A 730 -5.98 39.69 0.14
C GLU A 730 -7.16 40.55 -0.35
N ILE A 731 -8.28 39.94 -0.72
CA ILE A 731 -9.52 40.67 -1.07
C ILE A 731 -10.04 41.45 0.13
N LEU A 732 -9.95 40.92 1.33
CA LEU A 732 -10.35 41.58 2.57
C LEU A 732 -9.50 42.82 2.90
N GLN A 733 -8.22 42.86 2.53
CA GLN A 733 -7.35 44.00 2.81
C GLN A 733 -7.63 45.25 1.95
N GLN A 734 -8.45 45.15 0.89
CA GLN A 734 -8.72 46.27 -0.01
C GLN A 734 -9.87 47.21 0.46
N TYR A 735 -10.34 46.98 1.67
CA TYR A 735 -11.57 47.56 2.20
C TYR A 735 -11.55 49.06 2.51
N ASP A 736 -10.39 49.70 2.66
CA ASP A 736 -10.28 51.11 3.17
C ASP A 736 -10.95 52.20 2.31
N ARG A 737 -11.46 51.84 1.14
CA ARG A 737 -12.09 52.81 0.20
C ARG A 737 -13.60 53.04 0.36
N ALA A 738 -14.28 52.19 1.12
CA ALA A 738 -15.76 52.21 1.20
C ALA A 738 -16.32 52.90 2.48
N ARG A 739 -15.50 53.50 3.28
CA ARG A 739 -15.77 53.82 4.69
C ARG A 739 -16.63 55.05 5.01
N ALA A 740 -16.98 55.90 4.07
CA ALA A 740 -17.46 57.23 4.40
C ALA A 740 -18.96 57.41 4.69
N TYR A 741 -19.82 56.42 4.56
CA TYR A 741 -21.28 56.64 4.38
C TYR A 741 -22.22 56.35 5.59
N LEU A 742 -21.79 55.65 6.63
CA LEU A 742 -22.80 55.04 7.55
C LEU A 742 -22.88 55.54 9.00
N ALA A 743 -22.61 56.81 9.29
CA ALA A 743 -22.35 57.31 10.66
C ALA A 743 -23.53 57.79 11.53
N GLN A 744 -24.82 57.64 11.18
CA GLN A 744 -25.88 58.46 11.86
C GLN A 744 -27.04 57.85 12.67
N THR A 745 -27.33 56.56 12.69
CA THR A 745 -28.68 56.15 13.23
C THR A 745 -28.73 54.91 14.14
N LEU A 746 -28.22 54.80 15.37
CA LEU A 746 -28.59 53.65 16.23
C LEU A 746 -28.19 53.77 17.74
N GLU A 747 -28.96 54.47 18.54
CA GLU A 747 -28.61 54.63 19.97
C GLU A 747 -29.42 53.78 21.01
N LYS A 748 -30.57 53.23 20.67
CA LYS A 748 -31.48 52.62 21.67
C LYS A 748 -31.42 51.08 21.81
N GLU A 749 -30.85 50.38 20.87
CA GLU A 749 -30.80 48.90 20.89
C GLU A 749 -29.46 48.34 21.42
N ALA A 750 -28.54 49.24 21.73
CA ALA A 750 -27.15 48.90 22.00
C ALA A 750 -26.94 48.15 23.32
N GLN A 751 -27.61 48.54 24.40
CA GLN A 751 -27.29 48.00 25.70
C GLN A 751 -27.79 46.54 25.86
N ALA A 752 -28.95 46.20 25.33
CA ALA A 752 -29.49 44.82 25.38
C ALA A 752 -28.64 43.84 24.55
N LYS A 753 -28.10 44.34 23.40
CA LYS A 753 -27.12 43.60 22.58
C LYS A 753 -25.80 43.35 23.28
N ILE A 754 -25.28 44.32 24.04
CA ILE A 754 -24.00 44.20 24.74
C ILE A 754 -24.05 43.10 25.79
N ASP A 755 -25.12 43.00 26.59
CA ASP A 755 -25.25 41.96 27.61
C ASP A 755 -25.46 40.56 27.00
N HIS A 756 -26.22 40.46 25.91
CA HIS A 756 -26.37 39.21 25.15
C HIS A 756 -25.07 38.74 24.53
N ASN A 757 -24.32 39.68 23.93
CA ASN A 757 -23.05 39.37 23.31
C ASN A 757 -21.97 38.91 24.31
N ARG A 758 -21.99 39.46 25.53
CA ARG A 758 -21.07 39.06 26.59
C ARG A 758 -21.31 37.57 27.04
N ARG A 759 -22.56 37.11 27.04
CA ARG A 759 -22.89 35.71 27.32
C ARG A 759 -22.43 34.81 26.17
N LEU A 760 -22.74 35.16 24.94
CA LEU A 760 -22.32 34.41 23.76
C LEU A 760 -20.79 34.32 23.65
N GLN A 761 -20.08 35.39 24.01
CA GLN A 761 -18.62 35.40 24.03
C GLN A 761 -18.05 34.40 25.04
N GLY A 762 -18.72 34.27 26.22
CA GLY A 762 -18.37 33.23 27.19
C GLY A 762 -18.53 31.81 26.65
N ASP A 763 -19.63 31.55 25.98
CA ASP A 763 -19.95 30.23 25.39
C ASP A 763 -18.95 29.87 24.24
N ILE A 764 -18.68 30.85 23.37
CA ILE A 764 -17.70 30.65 22.29
C ILE A 764 -16.29 30.40 22.83
N LYS A 765 -15.89 31.14 23.88
CA LYS A 765 -14.58 30.91 24.51
C LYS A 765 -14.46 29.49 25.07
N GLN A 766 -15.51 29.00 25.69
CA GLN A 766 -15.54 27.62 26.19
C GLN A 766 -15.41 26.59 25.05
N ASN A 767 -16.08 26.84 23.91
CA ASN A 767 -15.95 25.97 22.73
C ASN A 767 -14.55 26.04 22.12
N ILE A 768 -13.92 27.22 22.06
CA ILE A 768 -12.53 27.41 21.61
C ILE A 768 -11.55 26.64 22.51
N ASP A 769 -11.72 26.74 23.82
CA ASP A 769 -10.86 26.06 24.78
C ASP A 769 -11.00 24.53 24.62
N ALA A 770 -12.22 24.02 24.45
CA ALA A 770 -12.49 22.61 24.19
C ALA A 770 -11.89 22.15 22.85
N TYR A 771 -12.05 22.93 21.80
CA TYR A 771 -11.45 22.69 20.48
C TYR A 771 -9.93 22.63 20.56
N ASN A 772 -9.29 23.62 21.18
CA ASN A 772 -7.84 23.70 21.33
C ASN A 772 -7.28 22.55 22.17
N ALA A 773 -7.97 22.15 23.24
CA ALA A 773 -7.59 20.99 24.04
C ALA A 773 -7.59 19.71 23.20
N ALA A 774 -8.68 19.48 22.46
CA ALA A 774 -8.81 18.31 21.60
C ALA A 774 -7.76 18.29 20.46
N VAL A 775 -7.62 19.39 19.73
CA VAL A 775 -6.65 19.51 18.63
C VAL A 775 -5.21 19.41 19.12
N SER A 776 -4.87 20.01 20.26
CA SER A 776 -3.51 19.92 20.83
C SER A 776 -3.16 18.47 21.20
N SER A 777 -4.10 17.73 21.78
CA SER A 777 -3.90 16.31 22.11
C SER A 777 -3.73 15.45 20.83
N ILE A 778 -4.55 15.68 19.81
CA ILE A 778 -4.43 15.01 18.51
C ILE A 778 -3.08 15.35 17.86
N ASN A 779 -2.66 16.61 17.89
CA ASN A 779 -1.36 17.03 17.35
C ASN A 779 -0.19 16.38 18.08
N ALA A 780 -0.28 16.18 19.39
CA ALA A 780 0.74 15.46 20.16
C ALA A 780 0.83 13.99 19.73
N CYS A 781 -0.31 13.37 19.42
CA CYS A 781 -0.34 12.02 18.83
C CYS A 781 0.30 11.99 17.43
N LEU A 782 -0.02 12.96 16.57
CA LEU A 782 0.58 13.08 15.23
C LEU A 782 2.09 13.32 15.28
N GLU A 783 2.57 14.12 16.24
CA GLU A 783 4.01 14.29 16.47
C GLU A 783 4.70 13.01 16.89
N ALA A 784 4.11 12.26 17.81
CA ALA A 784 4.63 10.97 18.24
C ALA A 784 4.75 9.98 17.06
N MET A 785 3.87 10.12 16.05
CA MET A 785 3.89 9.35 14.79
C MET A 785 4.81 9.96 13.72
N GLN A 786 5.58 11.01 14.03
CA GLN A 786 6.43 11.74 13.08
C GLN A 786 5.67 12.44 11.95
N LEU A 787 4.40 12.78 12.18
CA LEU A 787 3.50 13.43 11.24
C LEU A 787 3.37 14.94 11.51
N SER A 788 4.45 15.61 11.91
CA SER A 788 4.44 17.04 12.27
C SER A 788 3.95 17.96 11.13
N ARG A 789 4.02 17.50 9.88
CA ARG A 789 3.49 18.23 8.72
C ARG A 789 1.97 18.17 8.57
N LYS A 790 1.32 17.24 9.27
CA LYS A 790 -0.12 17.01 9.27
C LYS A 790 -0.83 17.57 10.50
N LYS A 791 -0.20 18.52 11.19
CA LYS A 791 -0.79 19.17 12.35
C LYS A 791 -2.09 19.87 11.99
N LEU A 792 -3.08 19.67 12.83
CA LEU A 792 -4.36 20.35 12.77
C LEU A 792 -4.21 21.79 13.29
N PRO A 793 -4.98 22.74 12.76
CA PRO A 793 -4.88 24.14 13.14
C PRO A 793 -5.45 24.37 14.54
N VAL A 794 -4.68 25.01 15.41
CA VAL A 794 -5.13 25.53 16.72
C VAL A 794 -5.58 26.98 16.58
N ILE A 795 -6.40 27.44 17.51
CA ILE A 795 -6.76 28.85 17.66
C ILE A 795 -5.83 29.45 18.70
N SER A 796 -4.90 30.32 18.24
CA SER A 796 -3.94 30.97 19.14
C SER A 796 -4.53 32.24 19.79
N GLU A 797 -3.94 32.69 20.88
CA GLU A 797 -4.34 33.99 21.48
C GLU A 797 -4.12 35.15 20.51
N SER A 798 -3.15 35.05 19.61
CA SER A 798 -2.93 36.02 18.55
C SER A 798 -4.05 36.05 17.51
N ASP A 799 -4.70 34.91 17.25
CA ASP A 799 -5.87 34.79 16.37
C ASP A 799 -7.11 35.46 17.00
N LEU A 800 -7.20 35.44 18.34
CA LEU A 800 -8.28 36.01 19.14
C LEU A 800 -8.03 37.51 19.46
N SER A 801 -6.77 37.89 19.53
CA SER A 801 -6.39 39.28 19.70
C SER A 801 -6.37 39.96 18.36
N VAL A 802 -7.53 40.45 17.93
CA VAL A 802 -7.55 41.49 16.90
C VAL A 802 -6.87 42.68 17.52
N VAL A 803 -5.67 42.96 17.06
CA VAL A 803 -5.11 44.30 17.17
C VAL A 803 -6.05 45.13 16.28
N ILE A 804 -7.12 45.64 16.87
CA ILE A 804 -7.82 46.79 16.28
C ILE A 804 -6.70 47.84 16.17
N PRO A 805 -6.23 48.23 14.96
CA PRO A 805 -5.43 49.37 14.86
C PRO A 805 -6.34 50.47 15.44
N THR A 806 -6.02 50.95 16.64
CA THR A 806 -6.48 52.23 17.11
C THR A 806 -6.02 53.21 16.04
N VAL A 807 -6.85 53.37 15.04
CA VAL A 807 -6.73 54.54 14.15
C VAL A 807 -6.95 55.69 15.11
N ALA A 808 -5.85 56.29 15.52
CA ALA A 808 -5.90 57.62 16.04
C ALA A 808 -6.68 58.41 14.98
N ILE A 809 -7.90 58.76 15.34
CA ILE A 809 -8.65 59.72 14.59
C ILE A 809 -7.89 61.03 14.82
N ASP A 810 -6.88 61.27 13.99
CA ASP A 810 -6.47 62.65 13.75
C ASP A 810 -7.69 63.33 13.16
N VAL A 811 -8.35 64.05 14.02
CA VAL A 811 -9.33 65.07 13.63
C VAL A 811 -8.57 66.01 12.74
N ILE A 812 -8.57 65.83 11.45
CA ILE A 812 -8.18 66.81 10.47
C ILE A 812 -9.36 67.78 10.45
N ASP A 813 -9.15 68.91 11.16
CA ASP A 813 -9.99 70.08 11.07
C ASP A 813 -10.24 70.36 9.59
N ALA A 814 -11.52 70.37 9.22
CA ALA A 814 -11.98 70.85 7.93
C ALA A 814 -11.81 72.39 7.91
N GLU A 815 -10.66 72.89 7.51
CA GLU A 815 -10.53 74.23 7.03
C GLU A 815 -9.85 74.24 5.66
N SER A 816 -10.70 74.66 4.69
CA SER A 816 -10.35 75.35 3.44
C SER A 816 -9.27 74.70 2.54
N VAL A 817 -9.76 74.00 1.52
CA VAL A 817 -9.06 73.96 0.22
C VAL A 817 -9.88 74.76 -0.78
N VAL A 818 -9.36 75.92 -1.01
CA VAL A 818 -9.70 76.81 -2.13
C VAL A 818 -9.35 76.10 -3.43
N ILE A 819 -10.32 76.02 -4.30
CA ILE A 819 -10.13 75.66 -5.69
C ILE A 819 -9.30 76.72 -6.39
N ASP A 820 -8.12 76.33 -6.85
CA ASP A 820 -7.43 77.08 -7.90
C ASP A 820 -7.29 76.23 -9.15
N GLU A 821 -8.08 76.58 -10.15
CA GLU A 821 -7.88 76.22 -11.56
C GLU A 821 -6.64 76.97 -12.09
N ALA A 822 -5.68 76.29 -12.63
CA ALA A 822 -4.83 76.81 -13.70
C ALA A 822 -4.14 75.64 -14.41
N ILE A 823 -4.59 75.18 -15.56
CA ILE A 823 -4.16 75.54 -16.95
C ILE A 823 -2.62 75.61 -17.10
N ASN A 824 -2.18 74.72 -17.90
CA ASN A 824 -1.17 74.80 -18.95
C ASN A 824 -0.02 73.79 -18.84
N SER A 825 -0.04 72.90 -19.82
CA SER A 825 0.81 72.82 -21.04
C SER A 825 2.27 72.41 -20.89
N GLU A 826 2.59 71.44 -21.71
CA GLU A 826 3.86 71.22 -22.42
C GLU A 826 5.06 70.69 -21.58
N ASN A 827 5.40 69.45 -21.64
CA ASN A 827 6.38 68.84 -22.58
C ASN A 827 6.44 67.29 -22.39
#